data_4847ef1520186997b7035b702e324459
#
_entry.id   4847ef1520186997b7035b702e324459
#
_cell.length_a   1.000
_cell.length_b   1.000
_cell.length_c   1.000
_cell.angle_alpha   90.00
_cell.angle_beta   90.00
_cell.angle_gamma   90.00
#
_symmetry.space_group_name_H-M   'P 1'
#
loop_
_entity.id
_entity.type
_entity.pdbx_description
1 polymer ?
#
loop_
_entity_poly.entity_id
_entity_poly.type
_entity_poly.pdbx_seq_one_letter_code
_entity_poly.pdbx_strand_id
1 'polypeptide(L)'
;MARVINYGVALICLCLLGYQSLRAANTSNTEQIKWGTESILYEGNGLLGTFGGVLDGQIVLTGGTSADFSQWGRNAICLSGNVGFDLYEDILFRPLAYGTSIVLPDGILCIGGRDSHKCYREVFLITKQQGKLKISEDWPLLPIPLSNAAGVLLDNKVYIIGGRESIKPFKLSESFFVLDLSNKERGWRELPVCPGGVRENAICVVQNNGVSPCLYLIGGQTETEENSLSYLTDGYVYNPQLNRWSSLGSDFPKGLCAAISSGANHVLLFQKESGDTVQFKKENILWKYHTITQTLIKSEVIPYPYDIAKVLYRNQSFFIIGNDANFGTNKLYGLQGDIIPFKKGLGVVNILVIIGYFAVLAGIGIYFSRRQKNTNDYFKGGGRIPWWAAGLSLFGTALSAITFMAIPSKAYATNWSYVLFNIGILLVAPIIVSVFIPFFRKLNITTAYEYLEIRFNAFIRVICSMAFIIFQIGRMGVVLFLPSIALNVVTGLDIFLCIGIMGACSILYTMIGGIEAVVWTDAIQVIILLGGAIFAVVYISCSLPGGLGETIDIAVANGKFDLGTTNFNLKDATMWTVIIAACFTHLTTYGTDQSMVQRYLTTSSMKEARKSVWTNAILTVPATLIFFFIGTSLYAYYKVYPENLTISIPNGDAIFPWYIFTQLPIGVVGLLISGIFAAAMSTLSGSMNSAATAYIVDIYSRFLHKGDYGNELRAARIATCVIGIISLSFAFLMATWNIASLWDEFNKILGLILGSMGGLFMLGMLTKRANSSGAIIGIVVSIIVQLFVAKFQMFHLLLYTASGFISCFFVGYLASLFFKEKEV
;
A
#
# COMPACT_ATOMS: atom_id res chain seq x y z
N MET A 1 -26.71 -23.75 -17.35
CA MET A 1 -26.33 -22.34 -17.48
C MET A 1 -27.51 -21.39 -17.26
N ALA A 2 -28.65 -21.50 -18.02
CA ALA A 2 -29.80 -20.60 -17.81
C ALA A 2 -30.43 -20.64 -16.39
N ARG A 3 -30.50 -21.81 -15.74
CA ARG A 3 -30.98 -21.92 -14.35
C ARG A 3 -30.05 -21.25 -13.33
N VAL A 4 -28.72 -21.27 -13.53
CA VAL A 4 -27.74 -20.62 -12.66
C VAL A 4 -27.81 -19.11 -12.82
N ILE A 5 -28.03 -18.61 -14.03
CA ILE A 5 -28.23 -17.17 -14.31
C ILE A 5 -29.56 -16.70 -13.69
N ASN A 6 -30.65 -17.48 -13.78
CA ASN A 6 -31.92 -17.13 -13.17
C ASN A 6 -31.84 -17.11 -11.62
N TYR A 7 -31.09 -18.00 -10.99
CA TYR A 7 -30.85 -17.95 -9.53
C TYR A 7 -29.98 -16.77 -9.12
N GLY A 8 -29.00 -16.40 -9.95
CA GLY A 8 -28.18 -15.20 -9.73
C GLY A 8 -29.01 -13.91 -9.81
N VAL A 9 -29.88 -13.81 -10.83
CA VAL A 9 -30.78 -12.65 -10.97
C VAL A 9 -31.82 -12.62 -9.85
N ALA A 10 -32.38 -13.76 -9.44
CA ALA A 10 -33.32 -13.83 -8.32
C ALA A 10 -32.66 -13.43 -6.98
N LEU A 11 -31.40 -13.81 -6.76
CA LEU A 11 -30.65 -13.39 -5.58
C LEU A 11 -30.38 -11.88 -5.57
N ILE A 12 -30.05 -11.31 -6.73
CA ILE A 12 -29.89 -9.85 -6.90
C ILE A 12 -31.22 -9.11 -6.64
N CYS A 13 -32.34 -9.63 -7.15
CA CYS A 13 -33.67 -9.04 -6.90
C CYS A 13 -34.11 -9.14 -5.43
N LEU A 14 -33.83 -10.25 -4.75
CA LEU A 14 -34.09 -10.42 -3.31
C LEU A 14 -33.24 -9.47 -2.45
N CYS A 15 -31.98 -9.22 -2.83
CA CYS A 15 -31.10 -8.24 -2.18
C CYS A 15 -31.58 -6.80 -2.40
N LEU A 16 -32.13 -6.49 -3.57
CA LEU A 16 -32.73 -5.18 -3.88
C LEU A 16 -34.05 -4.92 -3.12
N LEU A 17 -34.83 -5.95 -2.86
CA LEU A 17 -36.07 -5.86 -2.06
C LEU A 17 -35.79 -5.67 -0.56
N GLY A 18 -34.64 -6.16 -0.06
CA GLY A 18 -34.15 -5.90 1.30
C GLY A 18 -33.70 -4.43 1.56
N TYR A 19 -33.52 -3.66 0.50
CA TYR A 19 -32.99 -2.28 0.57
C TYR A 19 -33.93 -1.29 1.28
N GLN A 20 -35.23 -1.46 1.19
CA GLN A 20 -36.20 -0.54 1.80
C GLN A 20 -36.30 -0.66 3.34
N SER A 21 -35.91 -1.79 3.91
CA SER A 21 -36.01 -2.01 5.37
C SER A 21 -34.76 -1.57 6.15
N LEU A 22 -33.64 -1.23 5.48
CA LEU A 22 -32.33 -0.96 6.08
C LEU A 22 -31.98 0.53 6.23
N ARG A 23 -32.84 1.45 5.82
CA ARG A 23 -32.63 2.91 6.07
C ARG A 23 -32.74 3.32 7.56
N ALA A 24 -33.10 2.41 8.46
CA ALA A 24 -33.43 2.73 9.87
C ALA A 24 -32.33 2.35 10.90
N ALA A 25 -31.16 1.86 10.48
CA ALA A 25 -30.11 1.47 11.42
C ALA A 25 -28.77 2.12 11.09
N ASN A 26 -28.72 3.43 10.97
CA ASN A 26 -27.47 4.19 11.02
C ASN A 26 -27.03 4.38 12.48
N THR A 27 -26.60 3.33 13.13
CA THR A 27 -25.63 3.45 14.22
C THR A 27 -24.28 3.70 13.59
N SER A 28 -23.61 4.78 13.97
CA SER A 28 -22.28 5.15 13.51
C SER A 28 -21.31 3.96 13.62
N ASN A 29 -20.98 3.35 12.48
CA ASN A 29 -20.04 2.23 12.37
C ASN A 29 -18.58 2.74 12.38
N THR A 30 -18.24 3.74 13.19
CA THR A 30 -16.91 4.36 13.28
C THR A 30 -16.23 3.99 14.58
N GLU A 31 -14.91 3.99 14.57
CA GLU A 31 -14.12 3.84 15.79
C GLU A 31 -14.50 4.90 16.82
N GLN A 32 -14.30 4.54 18.08
CA GLN A 32 -14.44 5.45 19.20
C GLN A 32 -13.07 5.82 19.74
N ILE A 33 -12.91 7.07 20.13
CA ILE A 33 -11.78 7.47 20.97
C ILE A 33 -12.23 7.30 22.41
N LYS A 34 -11.52 6.42 23.12
CA LYS A 34 -11.73 6.26 24.55
C LYS A 34 -10.83 7.23 25.28
N TRP A 35 -11.44 8.20 25.88
CA TRP A 35 -10.73 9.17 26.72
C TRP A 35 -10.43 8.59 28.08
N GLY A 36 -9.20 8.76 28.53
CA GLY A 36 -8.78 8.46 29.88
C GLY A 36 -9.27 9.50 30.88
N THR A 37 -8.82 9.36 32.13
CA THR A 37 -9.05 10.38 33.16
C THR A 37 -7.97 11.47 33.03
N GLU A 38 -8.39 12.71 33.19
CA GLU A 38 -7.51 13.85 33.33
C GLU A 38 -6.61 13.69 34.55
N SER A 39 -5.35 14.05 34.43
CA SER A 39 -4.36 13.99 35.50
C SER A 39 -3.50 15.26 35.54
N ILE A 40 -3.16 15.70 36.77
CA ILE A 40 -2.14 16.73 36.96
C ILE A 40 -0.78 16.06 36.81
N LEU A 41 -0.03 16.47 35.79
CA LEU A 41 1.27 15.89 35.47
C LEU A 41 2.40 16.58 36.23
N TYR A 42 2.26 17.88 36.46
CA TYR A 42 3.30 18.70 37.13
C TYR A 42 2.70 20.00 37.67
N GLU A 43 3.20 20.41 38.81
CA GLU A 43 2.93 21.73 39.44
C GLU A 43 4.24 22.53 39.52
N GLY A 44 4.36 23.56 38.70
CA GLY A 44 5.59 24.41 38.69
C GLY A 44 5.59 25.37 37.53
N ASN A 45 6.55 26.32 37.55
CA ASN A 45 6.66 27.42 36.59
C ASN A 45 7.30 26.98 35.28
N GLY A 46 6.98 27.65 34.18
CA GLY A 46 7.77 27.63 32.96
C GLY A 46 7.40 26.55 31.95
N LEU A 47 6.11 26.35 31.61
CA LEU A 47 5.66 25.23 30.80
C LEU A 47 5.07 25.58 29.42
N LEU A 48 4.98 26.90 29.06
CA LEU A 48 4.55 27.31 27.73
C LEU A 48 5.69 27.18 26.71
N GLY A 49 5.42 26.68 25.53
CA GLY A 49 6.41 26.58 24.45
C GLY A 49 7.55 25.59 24.70
N THR A 50 7.33 24.56 25.55
CA THR A 50 8.33 23.53 25.86
C THR A 50 8.74 22.76 24.63
N PHE A 51 10.03 22.41 24.54
CA PHE A 51 10.44 21.28 23.70
C PHE A 51 9.92 19.98 24.31
N GLY A 52 9.58 18.99 23.48
CA GLY A 52 9.15 17.71 24.05
C GLY A 52 8.90 16.63 23.03
N GLY A 53 8.95 15.40 23.51
CA GLY A 53 8.75 14.20 22.73
C GLY A 53 8.64 12.96 23.62
N VAL A 54 8.55 11.79 22.99
CA VAL A 54 8.58 10.50 23.67
C VAL A 54 9.97 9.90 23.51
N LEU A 55 10.65 9.59 24.61
CA LEU A 55 11.98 8.98 24.65
C LEU A 55 11.93 7.75 25.57
N ASP A 56 12.31 6.59 25.09
CA ASP A 56 12.25 5.30 25.82
C ASP A 56 10.89 5.04 26.49
N GLY A 57 9.83 5.48 25.80
CA GLY A 57 8.46 5.32 26.29
C GLY A 57 8.04 6.30 27.39
N GLN A 58 8.87 7.26 27.76
CA GLN A 58 8.56 8.36 28.68
C GLN A 58 8.38 9.66 27.92
N ILE A 59 7.48 10.51 28.39
CA ILE A 59 7.31 11.87 27.85
C ILE A 59 8.35 12.75 28.50
N VAL A 60 9.18 13.40 27.68
CA VAL A 60 10.19 14.36 28.10
C VAL A 60 9.78 15.73 27.63
N LEU A 61 9.70 16.70 28.57
CA LEU A 61 9.46 18.12 28.29
C LEU A 61 10.62 18.93 28.84
N THR A 62 11.12 19.92 28.09
CA THR A 62 12.23 20.78 28.57
C THR A 62 12.08 22.21 28.11
N GLY A 63 12.67 23.12 28.88
CA GLY A 63 12.53 24.55 28.65
C GLY A 63 11.14 25.08 28.91
N GLY A 64 10.73 26.10 28.16
CA GLY A 64 9.42 26.74 28.32
C GLY A 64 9.47 28.05 29.11
N THR A 65 8.32 28.73 29.21
CA THR A 65 8.16 29.98 29.94
C THR A 65 6.87 29.97 30.74
N SER A 66 6.82 30.83 31.80
CA SER A 66 5.57 31.07 32.53
C SER A 66 4.56 31.80 31.66
N ALA A 67 3.25 31.74 32.04
CA ALA A 67 2.15 32.35 31.27
C ALA A 67 2.30 33.87 31.12
N ASP A 68 2.94 34.54 32.08
CA ASP A 68 3.24 35.97 32.10
C ASP A 68 4.59 36.33 31.43
N PHE A 69 5.32 35.34 30.88
CA PHE A 69 6.66 35.52 30.29
C PHE A 69 7.74 36.04 31.24
N SER A 70 7.49 36.02 32.55
CA SER A 70 8.45 36.51 33.53
C SER A 70 9.58 35.54 33.84
N GLN A 71 9.30 34.24 33.69
CA GLN A 71 10.25 33.17 33.99
C GLN A 71 10.45 32.29 32.76
N TRP A 72 11.71 32.00 32.44
CA TRP A 72 12.14 31.15 31.34
C TRP A 72 12.93 29.95 31.87
N GLY A 73 12.49 28.73 31.49
CA GLY A 73 12.99 27.48 32.07
C GLY A 73 14.21 26.93 31.35
N ARG A 74 15.01 26.17 32.13
CA ARG A 74 16.15 25.36 31.65
C ARG A 74 15.96 23.87 32.03
N ASN A 75 14.98 23.57 32.85
CA ASN A 75 14.75 22.24 33.43
C ASN A 75 14.09 21.29 32.43
N ALA A 76 14.27 20.00 32.66
CA ALA A 76 13.52 18.96 31.94
C ALA A 76 12.69 18.13 32.93
N ILE A 77 11.53 17.73 32.47
CA ILE A 77 10.58 16.86 33.19
C ILE A 77 10.42 15.60 32.41
N CYS A 78 10.65 14.46 33.05
CA CYS A 78 10.33 13.14 32.51
C CYS A 78 9.09 12.59 33.18
N LEU A 79 8.01 12.37 32.41
CA LEU A 79 6.76 11.82 32.91
C LEU A 79 6.79 10.29 32.77
N SER A 80 6.64 9.58 33.89
CA SER A 80 6.61 8.14 33.94
C SER A 80 5.18 7.65 34.26
N GLY A 81 4.40 7.33 33.18
CA GLY A 81 2.98 6.95 33.33
C GLY A 81 2.10 8.11 33.80
N ASN A 82 1.00 7.80 34.50
CA ASN A 82 -0.01 8.79 34.91
C ASN A 82 0.23 9.40 36.32
N VAL A 83 1.29 9.04 37.05
CA VAL A 83 1.39 9.33 38.50
C VAL A 83 2.79 9.77 38.98
N GLY A 84 3.74 10.03 38.12
CA GLY A 84 5.06 10.45 38.58
C GLY A 84 5.88 11.21 37.55
N PHE A 85 6.72 12.09 38.03
CA PHE A 85 7.69 12.78 37.19
C PHE A 85 9.08 12.84 37.88
N ASP A 86 10.10 12.76 37.04
CA ASP A 86 11.48 13.04 37.43
C ASP A 86 11.86 14.45 36.94
N LEU A 87 12.34 15.30 37.83
CA LEU A 87 12.82 16.65 37.51
C LEU A 87 14.34 16.60 37.34
N TYR A 88 14.80 17.10 36.20
CA TYR A 88 16.21 17.33 35.90
C TYR A 88 16.46 18.82 35.80
N GLU A 89 17.22 19.34 36.76
CA GLU A 89 17.53 20.78 36.81
C GLU A 89 18.62 21.15 35.80
N ASP A 90 18.52 22.37 35.27
CA ASP A 90 19.53 23.01 34.41
C ASP A 90 20.04 22.18 33.22
N ILE A 91 19.15 21.38 32.61
CA ILE A 91 19.50 20.56 31.44
C ILE A 91 19.85 21.43 30.23
N LEU A 92 19.08 22.49 29.95
CA LEU A 92 19.38 23.36 28.83
C LEU A 92 20.56 24.34 29.19
N PHE A 93 21.44 24.56 28.24
CA PHE A 93 22.57 25.48 28.36
C PHE A 93 22.12 26.95 28.53
N ARG A 94 20.90 27.29 28.13
CA ARG A 94 20.22 28.57 28.37
C ARG A 94 18.71 28.38 28.48
N PRO A 95 17.98 29.36 29.04
CA PRO A 95 16.53 29.34 29.00
C PRO A 95 16.04 29.45 27.56
N LEU A 96 15.21 28.47 27.11
CA LEU A 96 14.68 28.43 25.76
C LEU A 96 13.21 27.97 25.77
N ALA A 97 12.40 28.58 24.87
CA ALA A 97 11.04 28.15 24.59
C ALA A 97 10.68 28.35 23.11
N TYR A 98 9.55 27.80 22.68
CA TYR A 98 9.00 28.00 21.35
C TYR A 98 9.89 27.52 20.20
N GLY A 99 10.77 26.58 20.47
CA GLY A 99 11.50 25.86 19.42
C GLY A 99 10.72 24.64 18.91
N THR A 100 11.18 24.10 17.80
CA THR A 100 10.63 22.89 17.19
C THR A 100 11.26 21.66 17.82
N SER A 101 10.46 20.63 18.12
CA SER A 101 10.95 19.34 18.62
C SER A 101 10.56 18.22 17.67
N ILE A 102 11.53 17.36 17.35
CA ILE A 102 11.32 16.20 16.46
C ILE A 102 11.89 14.97 17.16
N VAL A 103 11.08 13.94 17.28
CA VAL A 103 11.52 12.66 17.86
C VAL A 103 12.30 11.88 16.80
N LEU A 104 13.54 11.54 17.13
CA LEU A 104 14.42 10.66 16.37
C LEU A 104 14.55 9.31 17.09
N PRO A 105 15.03 8.25 16.42
CA PRO A 105 15.29 6.96 17.08
C PRO A 105 16.20 7.07 18.32
N ASP A 106 17.18 7.98 18.26
CA ASP A 106 18.21 8.13 19.29
C ASP A 106 17.91 9.23 20.32
N GLY A 107 16.84 10.02 20.14
CA GLY A 107 16.57 11.14 21.05
C GLY A 107 15.52 12.13 20.52
N ILE A 108 15.45 13.28 21.17
CA ILE A 108 14.57 14.40 20.77
C ILE A 108 15.47 15.52 20.22
N LEU A 109 15.33 15.78 18.92
CA LEU A 109 16.02 16.88 18.26
C LEU A 109 15.26 18.18 18.52
N CYS A 110 15.92 19.12 19.17
CA CYS A 110 15.42 20.45 19.50
C CYS A 110 16.06 21.46 18.55
N ILE A 111 15.26 22.33 17.93
CA ILE A 111 15.69 23.20 16.84
C ILE A 111 15.21 24.62 17.10
N GLY A 112 16.11 25.58 17.09
CA GLY A 112 15.82 26.99 17.30
C GLY A 112 15.20 27.27 18.66
N GLY A 113 14.23 28.16 18.70
CA GLY A 113 13.58 28.67 19.90
C GLY A 113 13.97 30.11 20.18
N ARG A 114 13.42 30.64 21.27
CA ARG A 114 13.68 32.05 21.70
C ARG A 114 13.75 32.15 23.22
N ASP A 115 14.28 33.24 23.67
CA ASP A 115 14.10 33.79 25.03
C ASP A 115 13.20 35.04 24.99
N SER A 116 13.26 35.88 26.02
CA SER A 116 12.54 37.14 26.08
C SER A 116 13.06 38.21 25.10
N HIS A 117 14.27 38.03 24.55
CA HIS A 117 14.97 39.05 23.77
C HIS A 117 15.16 38.72 22.30
N LYS A 118 15.48 37.47 21.96
CA LYS A 118 15.85 37.10 20.60
C LYS A 118 15.51 35.64 20.26
N CYS A 119 15.46 35.35 18.97
CA CYS A 119 15.40 34.03 18.42
C CYS A 119 16.78 33.41 18.20
N TYR A 120 16.89 32.10 18.18
CA TYR A 120 18.14 31.37 18.16
C TYR A 120 18.25 30.42 16.97
N ARG A 121 19.52 30.03 16.65
CA ARG A 121 19.86 29.12 15.54
C ARG A 121 20.28 27.71 16.00
N GLU A 122 20.39 27.51 17.30
CA GLU A 122 20.93 26.30 17.90
C GLU A 122 20.07 25.10 17.58
N VAL A 123 20.78 23.99 17.35
CA VAL A 123 20.19 22.66 17.13
C VAL A 123 20.91 21.71 18.07
N PHE A 124 20.17 20.98 18.88
CA PHE A 124 20.74 20.06 19.87
C PHE A 124 19.86 18.82 20.04
N LEU A 125 20.46 17.70 20.41
CA LEU A 125 19.80 16.43 20.64
C LEU A 125 19.76 16.10 22.15
N ILE A 126 18.57 15.83 22.66
CA ILE A 126 18.37 15.30 24.00
C ILE A 126 18.31 13.78 23.91
N THR A 127 19.24 13.12 24.62
CA THR A 127 19.31 11.66 24.70
C THR A 127 19.17 11.20 26.15
N LYS A 128 18.81 9.92 26.36
CA LYS A 128 18.81 9.31 27.68
C LYS A 128 19.89 8.24 27.74
N GLN A 129 20.90 8.45 28.59
CA GLN A 129 22.02 7.52 28.79
C GLN A 129 22.11 7.13 30.26
N GLN A 130 22.09 5.85 30.55
CA GLN A 130 22.13 5.32 31.93
C GLN A 130 21.11 6.00 32.88
N GLY A 131 19.88 6.23 32.36
CA GLY A 131 18.80 6.85 33.13
C GLY A 131 18.88 8.38 33.27
N LYS A 132 19.95 9.04 32.81
CA LYS A 132 20.12 10.50 32.85
C LYS A 132 19.94 11.12 31.47
N LEU A 133 19.33 12.31 31.46
CA LEU A 133 19.25 13.15 30.26
C LEU A 133 20.60 13.79 29.97
N LYS A 134 20.99 13.76 28.69
CA LYS A 134 22.18 14.45 28.17
C LYS A 134 21.86 15.23 26.92
N ILE A 135 22.53 16.35 26.70
CA ILE A 135 22.46 17.18 25.51
C ILE A 135 23.72 16.96 24.67
N SER A 136 23.53 16.79 23.36
CA SER A 136 24.58 16.88 22.35
C SER A 136 24.32 18.08 21.46
N GLU A 137 25.29 19.01 21.42
CA GLU A 137 25.26 20.24 20.62
C GLU A 137 25.97 20.06 19.26
N ASP A 138 26.46 18.85 18.94
CA ASP A 138 27.18 18.56 17.72
C ASP A 138 26.23 18.41 16.52
N TRP A 139 25.51 19.48 16.23
CA TRP A 139 24.52 19.56 15.13
C TRP A 139 24.70 20.86 14.33
N PRO A 140 24.44 20.82 13.00
CA PRO A 140 24.55 22.02 12.17
C PRO A 140 23.52 23.07 12.57
N LEU A 141 23.99 24.31 12.83
CA LEU A 141 23.15 25.46 13.17
C LEU A 141 22.16 25.76 12.02
N LEU A 142 20.95 26.24 12.35
CA LEU A 142 20.03 26.78 11.35
C LEU A 142 20.68 27.91 10.53
N PRO A 143 20.35 28.08 9.26
CA PRO A 143 20.82 29.21 8.44
C PRO A 143 20.43 30.57 9.02
N ILE A 144 19.22 30.65 9.60
CA ILE A 144 18.67 31.84 10.26
C ILE A 144 18.10 31.47 11.63
N PRO A 145 17.98 32.43 12.59
CA PRO A 145 17.32 32.16 13.85
C PRO A 145 15.81 31.95 13.63
N LEU A 146 15.23 30.94 14.28
CA LEU A 146 13.79 30.61 14.13
C LEU A 146 13.18 30.21 15.48
N SER A 147 12.00 30.75 15.75
CA SER A 147 11.07 30.25 16.78
C SER A 147 9.69 30.01 16.19
N ASN A 148 8.82 29.23 16.85
CA ASN A 148 7.48 28.92 16.40
C ASN A 148 7.41 28.34 14.97
N ALA A 149 8.49 27.71 14.49
CA ALA A 149 8.55 27.06 13.19
C ALA A 149 7.87 25.69 13.25
N ALA A 150 7.23 25.29 12.16
CA ALA A 150 6.71 23.95 11.99
C ALA A 150 7.85 22.99 11.58
N GLY A 151 7.89 21.78 12.14
CA GLY A 151 8.93 20.83 11.78
C GLY A 151 8.47 19.39 11.79
N VAL A 152 9.07 18.57 10.90
CA VAL A 152 8.70 17.18 10.77
C VAL A 152 9.86 16.34 10.22
N LEU A 153 9.86 15.03 10.54
CA LEU A 153 10.79 14.02 10.01
C LEU A 153 10.13 13.22 8.90
N LEU A 154 10.77 13.11 7.75
CA LEU A 154 10.38 12.21 6.67
C LEU A 154 11.62 11.62 6.00
N ASP A 155 11.65 10.29 5.82
CA ASP A 155 12.72 9.56 5.10
C ASP A 155 14.15 9.96 5.54
N ASN A 156 14.37 9.97 6.85
CA ASN A 156 15.66 10.37 7.46
C ASN A 156 16.09 11.82 7.13
N LYS A 157 15.10 12.69 6.83
CA LYS A 157 15.31 14.12 6.59
C LYS A 157 14.42 14.93 7.51
N VAL A 158 15.00 15.94 8.14
CA VAL A 158 14.31 16.90 8.98
C VAL A 158 13.93 18.12 8.15
N TYR A 159 12.66 18.49 8.17
CA TYR A 159 12.11 19.64 7.46
C TYR A 159 11.66 20.69 8.47
N ILE A 160 11.99 21.98 8.22
CA ILE A 160 11.60 23.14 9.05
C ILE A 160 11.00 24.20 8.15
N ILE A 161 9.81 24.70 8.53
CA ILE A 161 9.00 25.59 7.69
C ILE A 161 8.52 26.77 8.50
N GLY A 162 8.68 27.99 7.95
CA GLY A 162 8.17 29.22 8.52
C GLY A 162 8.77 29.56 9.88
N GLY A 163 7.96 30.16 10.74
CA GLY A 163 8.35 30.59 12.06
C GLY A 163 8.64 32.09 12.16
N ARG A 164 9.21 32.50 13.29
CA ARG A 164 9.58 33.88 13.59
C ARG A 164 11.11 34.03 13.64
N GLU A 165 11.64 34.95 12.86
CA GLU A 165 13.09 35.23 12.80
C GLU A 165 13.55 36.18 13.93
N SER A 166 12.70 37.16 14.26
CA SER A 166 13.03 38.19 15.24
C SER A 166 11.82 38.64 16.05
N ILE A 167 12.07 39.03 17.28
CA ILE A 167 11.06 39.58 18.21
C ILE A 167 10.98 41.09 18.06
N LYS A 168 12.15 41.78 17.97
CA LYS A 168 12.26 43.20 17.79
C LYS A 168 13.39 43.53 16.81
N PRO A 169 13.08 44.05 15.59
CA PRO A 169 11.72 44.19 15.04
C PRO A 169 11.03 42.85 14.84
N PHE A 170 9.70 42.83 14.91
CA PHE A 170 8.93 41.64 14.65
C PHE A 170 9.10 41.23 13.18
N LYS A 171 9.46 39.98 12.93
CA LYS A 171 9.62 39.45 11.57
C LYS A 171 9.27 37.97 11.50
N LEU A 172 8.29 37.62 10.65
CA LEU A 172 7.96 36.26 10.29
C LEU A 172 8.82 35.77 9.13
N SER A 173 8.97 34.45 9.00
CA SER A 173 9.78 33.80 8.00
C SER A 173 8.91 33.03 7.00
N GLU A 174 9.34 32.98 5.74
CA GLU A 174 8.83 32.09 4.68
C GLU A 174 9.75 30.90 4.43
N SER A 175 10.85 30.80 5.21
CA SER A 175 11.90 29.82 4.98
C SER A 175 11.41 28.38 5.00
N PHE A 176 12.01 27.57 4.14
CA PHE A 176 11.81 26.12 4.13
C PHE A 176 13.17 25.43 4.00
N PHE A 177 13.59 24.77 5.07
CA PHE A 177 14.88 24.10 5.15
C PHE A 177 14.74 22.59 5.31
N VAL A 178 15.74 21.85 4.81
CA VAL A 178 15.87 20.41 5.01
C VAL A 178 17.28 20.05 5.44
N LEU A 179 17.39 19.18 6.46
CA LEU A 179 18.62 18.56 6.92
C LEU A 179 18.56 17.06 6.65
N ASP A 180 19.53 16.53 5.90
CA ASP A 180 19.67 15.09 5.65
C ASP A 180 20.47 14.45 6.79
N LEU A 181 19.82 13.60 7.58
CA LEU A 181 20.44 12.91 8.72
C LEU A 181 21.51 11.90 8.32
N SER A 182 21.47 11.41 7.07
CA SER A 182 22.51 10.52 6.51
C SER A 182 23.81 11.27 6.20
N ASN A 183 23.76 12.60 6.09
CA ASN A 183 24.93 13.46 5.76
C ASN A 183 24.82 14.83 6.43
N LYS A 184 24.87 14.83 7.76
CA LYS A 184 24.70 16.02 8.59
C LYS A 184 25.76 17.11 8.32
N GLU A 185 26.95 16.71 7.88
CA GLU A 185 28.08 17.63 7.61
C GLU A 185 27.79 18.60 6.47
N ARG A 186 26.86 18.24 5.54
CA ARG A 186 26.43 19.17 4.48
C ARG A 186 25.59 20.34 4.99
N GLY A 187 25.09 20.24 6.22
CA GLY A 187 24.23 21.25 6.83
C GLY A 187 22.83 21.35 6.19
N TRP A 188 22.14 22.41 6.51
CA TRP A 188 20.80 22.70 6.04
C TRP A 188 20.80 23.16 4.58
N ARG A 189 19.84 22.68 3.81
CA ARG A 189 19.58 23.11 2.43
C ARG A 189 18.22 23.79 2.35
N GLU A 190 18.14 24.87 1.59
CA GLU A 190 16.90 25.58 1.31
C GLU A 190 16.08 24.85 0.23
N LEU A 191 14.77 24.89 0.40
CA LEU A 191 13.77 24.29 -0.49
C LEU A 191 12.80 25.39 -1.01
N PRO A 192 12.00 25.12 -2.06
CA PRO A 192 11.01 26.06 -2.55
C PRO A 192 10.03 26.50 -1.46
N VAL A 193 9.89 27.80 -1.26
CA VAL A 193 9.01 28.39 -0.24
C VAL A 193 7.56 28.01 -0.42
N CYS A 194 6.79 27.97 0.67
CA CYS A 194 5.37 27.71 0.63
C CYS A 194 4.61 28.87 -0.06
N PRO A 195 3.74 28.60 -1.06
CA PRO A 195 2.99 29.66 -1.76
C PRO A 195 2.04 30.47 -0.85
N GLY A 196 1.74 29.96 0.35
CA GLY A 196 0.88 30.62 1.32
C GLY A 196 1.54 31.76 2.13
N GLY A 197 2.80 32.10 1.84
CA GLY A 197 3.52 33.19 2.45
C GLY A 197 4.01 32.94 3.88
N VAL A 198 4.41 34.03 4.55
CA VAL A 198 4.97 33.99 5.92
C VAL A 198 3.96 33.53 6.97
N ARG A 199 4.40 32.66 7.86
CA ARG A 199 3.55 32.11 8.95
C ARG A 199 4.35 31.55 10.11
N GLU A 200 3.78 31.67 11.31
CA GLU A 200 4.26 31.00 12.50
C GLU A 200 3.16 30.12 13.12
N ASN A 201 3.54 29.22 14.03
CA ASN A 201 2.61 28.29 14.70
C ASN A 201 1.77 27.46 13.73
N ALA A 202 2.24 27.29 12.49
CA ALA A 202 1.60 26.36 11.55
C ALA A 202 1.83 24.91 12.00
N ILE A 203 0.89 24.05 11.65
CA ILE A 203 1.02 22.63 11.92
C ILE A 203 1.64 21.95 10.70
N CYS A 204 2.70 21.16 10.92
CA CYS A 204 3.27 20.31 9.87
C CYS A 204 3.22 18.84 10.30
N VAL A 205 2.67 18.00 9.42
CA VAL A 205 2.54 16.56 9.67
C VAL A 205 2.83 15.78 8.38
N VAL A 206 3.45 14.60 8.50
CA VAL A 206 3.63 13.69 7.37
C VAL A 206 2.44 12.76 7.27
N GLN A 207 1.85 12.66 6.08
CA GLN A 207 0.85 11.64 5.77
C GLN A 207 0.92 11.27 4.29
N ASN A 208 0.45 10.04 3.95
CA ASN A 208 0.40 9.58 2.57
C ASN A 208 -0.75 10.25 1.82
N ASN A 209 -0.49 10.74 0.60
CA ASN A 209 -1.51 11.32 -0.28
C ASN A 209 -2.21 10.30 -1.19
N GLY A 210 -1.97 8.99 -0.95
CA GLY A 210 -2.42 7.89 -1.79
C GLY A 210 -1.35 7.41 -2.81
N VAL A 211 -0.27 8.18 -3.00
CA VAL A 211 0.85 7.86 -3.90
C VAL A 211 2.17 7.78 -3.13
N SER A 212 2.47 8.80 -2.34
CA SER A 212 3.72 8.93 -1.58
C SER A 212 3.51 9.70 -0.29
N PRO A 213 4.39 9.54 0.72
CA PRO A 213 4.39 10.38 1.89
C PRO A 213 4.68 11.84 1.50
N CYS A 214 3.88 12.76 2.04
CA CYS A 214 3.96 14.19 1.80
C CYS A 214 3.91 14.97 3.11
N LEU A 215 4.38 16.20 3.09
CA LEU A 215 4.29 17.12 4.22
C LEU A 215 3.01 17.94 4.06
N TYR A 216 2.17 17.96 5.07
CA TYR A 216 0.93 18.75 5.15
C TYR A 216 1.16 19.91 6.09
N LEU A 217 1.18 21.14 5.56
CA LEU A 217 1.30 22.39 6.31
C LEU A 217 -0.07 23.05 6.38
N ILE A 218 -0.61 23.21 7.58
CA ILE A 218 -2.00 23.66 7.78
C ILE A 218 -2.04 24.83 8.77
N GLY A 219 -2.78 25.87 8.41
CA GLY A 219 -3.07 27.00 9.27
C GLY A 219 -1.83 27.79 9.71
N GLY A 220 -1.82 28.14 10.98
CA GLY A 220 -0.83 29.04 11.57
C GLY A 220 -1.36 30.47 11.74
N GLN A 221 -0.45 31.40 11.92
CA GLN A 221 -0.76 32.82 12.10
C GLN A 221 0.16 33.67 11.22
N THR A 222 -0.38 34.78 10.71
CA THR A 222 0.39 35.77 9.95
C THR A 222 0.12 37.17 10.50
N GLU A 223 1.02 38.10 10.21
CA GLU A 223 0.88 39.51 10.62
C GLU A 223 -0.12 40.21 9.68
N THR A 224 -1.02 40.98 10.27
CA THR A 224 -1.95 41.86 9.54
C THR A 224 -1.37 43.25 9.34
N GLU A 225 -1.97 44.05 8.49
CA GLU A 225 -1.61 45.47 8.26
C GLU A 225 -1.66 46.32 9.56
N GLU A 226 -2.42 45.86 10.55
CA GLU A 226 -2.57 46.51 11.86
C GLU A 226 -1.52 46.06 12.90
N ASN A 227 -0.47 45.31 12.48
CA ASN A 227 0.55 44.69 13.34
C ASN A 227 -0.05 43.72 14.39
N SER A 228 -1.18 43.12 14.09
CA SER A 228 -1.79 42.07 14.90
C SER A 228 -1.63 40.71 14.21
N LEU A 229 -1.69 39.62 14.97
CA LEU A 229 -1.65 38.25 14.40
C LEU A 229 -3.06 37.76 14.09
N SER A 230 -3.26 37.23 12.85
CA SER A 230 -4.51 36.60 12.43
C SER A 230 -4.29 35.13 12.14
N TYR A 231 -5.29 34.31 12.44
CA TYR A 231 -5.29 32.88 12.12
C TYR A 231 -5.50 32.64 10.64
N LEU A 232 -4.66 31.79 10.06
CA LEU A 232 -4.77 31.27 8.70
C LEU A 232 -5.67 30.04 8.70
N THR A 233 -6.48 29.90 7.63
CA THR A 233 -7.37 28.75 7.40
C THR A 233 -6.97 27.93 6.18
N ASP A 234 -5.87 28.29 5.54
CA ASP A 234 -5.34 27.62 4.36
C ASP A 234 -4.52 26.38 4.71
N GLY A 235 -4.33 25.52 3.72
CA GLY A 235 -3.47 24.36 3.83
C GLY A 235 -2.70 24.11 2.54
N TYR A 236 -1.51 23.55 2.68
CA TYR A 236 -0.62 23.19 1.58
C TYR A 236 -0.02 21.83 1.79
N VAL A 237 0.23 21.11 0.69
CA VAL A 237 0.94 19.85 0.68
C VAL A 237 2.22 19.97 -0.15
N TYR A 238 3.34 19.59 0.44
CA TYR A 238 4.63 19.49 -0.24
C TYR A 238 4.95 18.04 -0.55
N ASN A 239 5.22 17.76 -1.83
CA ASN A 239 5.68 16.45 -2.27
C ASN A 239 7.22 16.47 -2.43
N PRO A 240 7.99 15.77 -1.57
CA PRO A 240 9.44 15.77 -1.62
C PRO A 240 10.03 15.13 -2.89
N GLN A 241 9.31 14.16 -3.50
CA GLN A 241 9.75 13.49 -4.73
C GLN A 241 9.66 14.42 -5.94
N LEU A 242 8.61 15.26 -5.98
CA LEU A 242 8.38 16.23 -7.05
C LEU A 242 9.00 17.60 -6.74
N ASN A 243 9.47 17.80 -5.52
CA ASN A 243 9.98 19.09 -5.02
C ASN A 243 8.99 20.25 -5.28
N ARG A 244 7.70 20.04 -4.98
CA ARG A 244 6.62 20.96 -5.36
C ARG A 244 5.54 21.04 -4.29
N TRP A 245 5.02 22.26 -4.09
CA TRP A 245 3.83 22.55 -3.30
C TRP A 245 2.54 22.48 -4.12
N SER A 246 1.45 22.09 -3.46
CA SER A 246 0.08 22.18 -3.98
C SER A 246 -0.85 22.69 -2.88
N SER A 247 -1.86 23.49 -3.24
CA SER A 247 -2.85 23.99 -2.27
C SER A 247 -3.88 22.93 -1.90
N LEU A 248 -4.32 22.93 -0.65
CA LEU A 248 -5.42 22.10 -0.12
C LEU A 248 -6.71 22.91 0.05
N GLY A 249 -6.70 24.21 -0.27
CA GLY A 249 -7.82 25.13 -0.03
C GLY A 249 -7.68 25.90 1.27
N SER A 250 -8.76 26.60 1.65
CA SER A 250 -8.80 27.52 2.79
C SER A 250 -9.95 27.25 3.77
N ASP A 251 -10.42 26.02 3.85
CA ASP A 251 -11.59 25.64 4.66
C ASP A 251 -11.21 25.00 6.01
N PHE A 252 -9.95 25.15 6.43
CA PHE A 252 -9.52 24.63 7.72
C PHE A 252 -9.96 25.52 8.88
N PRO A 253 -10.26 24.93 10.07
CA PRO A 253 -10.70 25.70 11.25
C PRO A 253 -9.60 26.64 11.73
N LYS A 254 -10.02 27.81 12.26
CA LYS A 254 -9.12 28.73 12.97
C LYS A 254 -8.69 28.11 14.29
N GLY A 255 -7.49 28.45 14.76
CA GLY A 255 -7.02 28.03 16.07
C GLY A 255 -6.57 26.56 16.15
N LEU A 256 -6.23 25.94 15.03
CA LEU A 256 -5.54 24.65 15.04
C LEU A 256 -4.20 24.75 15.75
N CYS A 257 -3.92 23.83 16.68
CA CYS A 257 -2.73 23.90 17.56
C CYS A 257 -1.85 22.65 17.50
N ALA A 258 -2.37 21.52 17.07
CA ALA A 258 -1.61 20.27 16.92
C ALA A 258 -2.22 19.37 15.85
N ALA A 259 -1.42 18.46 15.31
CA ALA A 259 -1.87 17.37 14.45
C ALA A 259 -1.06 16.11 14.67
N ILE A 260 -1.71 14.97 14.44
CA ILE A 260 -1.08 13.65 14.39
C ILE A 260 -1.57 12.87 13.17
N SER A 261 -0.67 12.09 12.58
CA SER A 261 -1.03 11.13 11.52
C SER A 261 -1.68 9.91 12.13
N SER A 262 -2.73 9.40 11.51
CA SER A 262 -3.39 8.15 11.93
C SER A 262 -3.77 7.30 10.73
N GLY A 263 -3.55 5.99 10.84
CA GLY A 263 -3.80 5.06 9.75
C GLY A 263 -3.09 5.42 8.45
N ALA A 264 -3.62 4.96 7.33
CA ALA A 264 -3.00 5.15 6.00
C ALA A 264 -3.07 6.59 5.48
N ASN A 265 -4.20 7.29 5.71
CA ASN A 265 -4.50 8.54 4.99
C ASN A 265 -5.25 9.59 5.84
N HIS A 266 -5.27 9.46 7.17
CA HIS A 266 -5.92 10.43 8.05
C HIS A 266 -4.93 11.30 8.79
N VAL A 267 -5.35 12.54 9.03
CA VAL A 267 -4.73 13.49 9.95
C VAL A 267 -5.77 13.90 10.97
N LEU A 268 -5.47 13.69 12.24
CA LEU A 268 -6.26 14.20 13.36
C LEU A 268 -5.76 15.60 13.69
N LEU A 269 -6.65 16.59 13.63
CA LEU A 269 -6.34 17.98 13.88
C LEU A 269 -7.01 18.40 15.20
N PHE A 270 -6.25 19.04 16.07
CA PHE A 270 -6.68 19.53 17.35
C PHE A 270 -6.89 21.03 17.27
N GLN A 271 -8.13 21.46 17.50
CA GLN A 271 -8.52 22.87 17.49
C GLN A 271 -8.71 23.34 18.93
N LYS A 272 -8.14 24.49 19.21
CA LYS A 272 -8.37 25.28 20.42
C LYS A 272 -9.44 26.33 20.10
N GLU A 273 -10.55 26.33 20.81
CA GLU A 273 -11.55 27.39 20.66
C GLU A 273 -11.08 28.66 21.37
N SER A 274 -11.01 29.76 20.61
CA SER A 274 -10.79 31.08 21.17
C SER A 274 -12.15 31.71 21.53
N GLY A 275 -12.57 31.53 22.77
CA GLY A 275 -13.76 32.24 23.28
C GLY A 275 -13.40 33.66 23.71
N ASP A 276 -13.97 34.67 23.07
CA ASP A 276 -13.85 36.09 23.47
C ASP A 276 -14.70 36.45 24.69
N THR A 277 -15.35 35.51 25.37
CA THR A 277 -16.22 35.77 26.49
C THR A 277 -15.84 34.96 27.73
N VAL A 278 -15.64 35.66 28.83
CA VAL A 278 -15.22 35.21 30.17
C VAL A 278 -16.22 34.18 30.82
N GLN A 279 -17.28 33.80 30.13
CA GLN A 279 -18.36 33.01 30.74
C GLN A 279 -18.63 31.63 30.14
N PHE A 280 -17.93 31.23 29.06
CA PHE A 280 -18.16 29.89 28.46
C PHE A 280 -16.95 28.98 28.64
N LYS A 281 -17.24 27.73 29.02
CA LYS A 281 -16.28 26.64 29.11
C LYS A 281 -15.65 26.46 27.73
N LYS A 282 -14.30 26.59 27.62
CA LYS A 282 -13.57 26.37 26.37
C LYS A 282 -13.79 24.94 25.91
N GLU A 283 -14.20 24.76 24.65
CA GLU A 283 -14.37 23.47 24.04
C GLU A 283 -13.27 23.23 23.02
N ASN A 284 -12.36 22.30 23.30
CA ASN A 284 -11.41 21.82 22.31
C ASN A 284 -12.09 20.84 21.39
N ILE A 285 -11.80 20.91 20.09
CA ILE A 285 -12.48 20.12 19.07
C ILE A 285 -11.46 19.27 18.32
N LEU A 286 -11.80 18.00 18.13
CA LEU A 286 -11.06 17.08 17.29
C LEU A 286 -11.68 17.01 15.90
N TRP A 287 -10.86 17.25 14.89
CA TRP A 287 -11.21 17.13 13.48
C TRP A 287 -10.49 15.96 12.84
N LYS A 288 -11.11 15.31 11.86
CA LYS A 288 -10.50 14.29 11.00
C LYS A 288 -10.39 14.86 9.59
N TYR A 289 -9.17 14.90 9.08
CA TYR A 289 -8.89 15.25 7.68
C TYR A 289 -8.42 14.01 6.94
N HIS A 290 -9.01 13.72 5.78
CA HIS A 290 -8.63 12.60 4.94
C HIS A 290 -7.90 13.08 3.68
N THR A 291 -6.65 12.62 3.48
CA THR A 291 -5.72 13.17 2.49
C THR A 291 -6.07 12.86 1.04
N ILE A 292 -6.76 11.74 0.76
CA ILE A 292 -7.16 11.36 -0.61
C ILE A 292 -8.42 12.10 -1.04
N THR A 293 -9.49 12.04 -0.25
CA THR A 293 -10.76 12.71 -0.59
C THR A 293 -10.74 14.20 -0.29
N GLN A 294 -9.73 14.67 0.44
CA GLN A 294 -9.61 16.06 0.90
C GLN A 294 -10.86 16.53 1.64
N THR A 295 -11.41 15.65 2.49
CA THR A 295 -12.58 15.94 3.31
C THR A 295 -12.17 16.21 4.74
N LEU A 296 -12.80 17.19 5.35
CA LEU A 296 -12.60 17.58 6.74
C LEU A 296 -13.93 17.45 7.49
N ILE A 297 -13.94 16.71 8.59
CA ILE A 297 -15.12 16.51 9.43
C ILE A 297 -14.81 16.78 10.89
N LYS A 298 -15.79 17.41 11.59
CA LYS A 298 -15.76 17.52 13.03
C LYS A 298 -16.03 16.14 13.64
N SER A 299 -15.09 15.62 14.43
CA SER A 299 -15.20 14.29 15.02
C SER A 299 -15.94 14.35 16.35
N GLU A 300 -15.39 15.04 17.34
CA GLU A 300 -15.94 15.11 18.69
C GLU A 300 -15.37 16.30 19.46
N VAL A 301 -16.01 16.65 20.55
CA VAL A 301 -15.51 17.61 21.54
C VAL A 301 -14.57 16.85 22.48
N ILE A 302 -13.35 17.36 22.64
CA ILE A 302 -12.36 16.75 23.50
C ILE A 302 -12.74 17.09 24.97
N PRO A 303 -12.86 16.10 25.87
CA PRO A 303 -13.18 16.36 27.27
C PRO A 303 -11.99 16.92 28.04
N TYR A 304 -11.46 18.03 27.57
CA TYR A 304 -10.24 18.66 28.07
C TYR A 304 -10.39 20.19 28.01
N PRO A 305 -10.66 20.86 29.12
CA PRO A 305 -10.98 22.29 29.14
C PRO A 305 -9.76 23.22 29.15
N TYR A 306 -8.54 22.68 29.07
CA TYR A 306 -7.30 23.41 29.12
C TYR A 306 -6.76 23.78 27.75
N ASP A 307 -5.89 24.77 27.70
CA ASP A 307 -5.19 25.13 26.48
C ASP A 307 -4.23 24.01 26.04
N ILE A 308 -4.45 23.42 24.88
CA ILE A 308 -3.59 22.38 24.32
C ILE A 308 -2.24 22.98 23.93
N ALA A 309 -1.21 22.55 24.63
CA ALA A 309 0.18 22.97 24.36
C ALA A 309 0.90 22.00 23.42
N LYS A 310 0.64 20.70 23.56
CA LYS A 310 1.28 19.66 22.75
C LYS A 310 0.44 18.39 22.69
N VAL A 311 0.52 17.69 21.57
CA VAL A 311 -0.03 16.35 21.41
C VAL A 311 1.08 15.40 20.98
N LEU A 312 1.25 14.31 21.72
CA LEU A 312 2.28 13.30 21.47
C LEU A 312 1.61 11.97 21.15
N TYR A 313 2.08 11.27 20.12
CA TYR A 313 1.51 10.01 19.66
C TYR A 313 2.40 8.83 20.08
N ARG A 314 1.77 7.77 20.61
CA ARG A 314 2.45 6.53 21.01
C ARG A 314 1.53 5.32 20.87
N ASN A 315 1.89 4.36 20.01
CA ASN A 315 1.26 3.03 19.93
C ASN A 315 -0.28 3.03 19.90
N GLN A 316 -0.92 3.74 18.96
CA GLN A 316 -2.38 3.90 18.83
C GLN A 316 -3.05 4.73 19.94
N SER A 317 -2.26 5.28 20.87
CA SER A 317 -2.72 6.23 21.87
C SER A 317 -2.06 7.58 21.63
N PHE A 318 -2.73 8.65 21.98
CA PHE A 318 -2.13 9.99 21.96
C PHE A 318 -2.31 10.63 23.34
N PHE A 319 -1.34 11.49 23.68
CA PHE A 319 -1.33 12.22 24.92
C PHE A 319 -1.46 13.71 24.64
N ILE A 320 -2.52 14.33 25.16
CA ILE A 320 -2.74 15.76 25.12
C ILE A 320 -2.12 16.35 26.37
N ILE A 321 -1.28 17.34 26.21
CA ILE A 321 -0.63 18.08 27.29
C ILE A 321 -1.04 19.53 27.17
N GLY A 322 -1.47 20.14 28.25
CA GLY A 322 -1.91 21.52 28.24
C GLY A 322 -1.82 22.20 29.59
N ASN A 323 -2.04 23.49 29.56
CA ASN A 323 -1.92 24.38 30.70
C ASN A 323 -3.25 25.07 30.99
N ASP A 324 -3.49 25.38 32.23
CA ASP A 324 -4.62 26.21 32.67
C ASP A 324 -4.25 27.71 32.58
N ALA A 325 -4.46 28.28 31.41
CA ALA A 325 -4.11 29.67 31.17
C ALA A 325 -5.06 30.68 31.87
N ASN A 326 -6.25 30.24 32.30
CA ASN A 326 -7.29 31.16 32.83
C ASN A 326 -7.20 31.37 34.35
N PHE A 327 -6.53 30.47 35.07
CA PHE A 327 -6.52 30.52 36.53
C PHE A 327 -5.19 30.95 37.16
N GLY A 328 -4.20 31.34 36.34
CA GLY A 328 -2.85 31.70 36.85
C GLY A 328 -2.16 30.55 37.60
N THR A 329 -2.67 29.33 37.46
CA THR A 329 -2.07 28.14 38.05
C THR A 329 -1.01 27.61 37.11
N ASN A 330 0.22 27.46 37.62
CA ASN A 330 1.33 26.87 36.85
C ASN A 330 1.25 25.34 36.89
N LYS A 331 0.10 24.78 36.44
CA LYS A 331 -0.13 23.35 36.43
C LYS A 331 -0.18 22.80 35.01
N LEU A 332 0.46 21.66 34.82
CA LEU A 332 0.42 20.90 33.59
C LEU A 332 -0.57 19.76 33.72
N TYR A 333 -1.52 19.72 32.83
CA TYR A 333 -2.55 18.68 32.77
C TYR A 333 -2.29 17.75 31.61
N GLY A 334 -2.67 16.47 31.78
CA GLY A 334 -2.58 15.44 30.77
C GLY A 334 -3.88 14.70 30.54
N LEU A 335 -4.18 14.39 29.29
CA LEU A 335 -5.29 13.54 28.91
C LEU A 335 -4.81 12.52 27.86
N GLN A 336 -5.08 11.23 28.12
CA GLN A 336 -4.83 10.17 27.15
C GLN A 336 -6.07 9.90 26.33
N GLY A 337 -5.89 9.77 25.01
CA GLY A 337 -6.91 9.27 24.09
C GLY A 337 -6.45 7.98 23.41
N ASP A 338 -7.22 6.91 23.54
CA ASP A 338 -6.94 5.62 22.92
C ASP A 338 -7.85 5.41 21.70
N ILE A 339 -7.25 5.21 20.53
CA ILE A 339 -7.99 4.89 19.31
C ILE A 339 -8.38 3.42 19.37
N ILE A 340 -9.67 3.16 19.59
CA ILE A 340 -10.22 1.80 19.59
C ILE A 340 -10.68 1.46 18.18
N PRO A 341 -10.01 0.53 17.47
CA PRO A 341 -10.43 0.13 16.15
C PRO A 341 -11.83 -0.48 16.18
N PHE A 342 -12.66 -0.09 15.22
CA PHE A 342 -13.96 -0.72 15.05
C PHE A 342 -13.79 -2.19 14.67
N LYS A 343 -14.39 -3.09 15.43
CA LYS A 343 -14.39 -4.54 15.18
C LYS A 343 -15.83 -5.03 15.13
N LYS A 344 -16.21 -5.61 14.00
CA LYS A 344 -17.54 -6.22 13.81
C LYS A 344 -17.32 -7.68 13.42
N GLY A 345 -17.83 -8.63 14.16
CA GLY A 345 -17.74 -10.05 13.82
C GLY A 345 -18.43 -10.36 12.49
N LEU A 346 -17.94 -11.35 11.75
CA LEU A 346 -18.49 -11.77 10.45
C LEU A 346 -19.98 -12.14 10.49
N GLY A 347 -20.49 -12.53 11.65
CA GLY A 347 -21.85 -13.07 11.78
C GLY A 347 -21.99 -14.47 11.16
N VAL A 348 -22.93 -15.25 11.72
CA VAL A 348 -23.11 -16.68 11.36
C VAL A 348 -23.44 -16.89 9.88
N VAL A 349 -24.29 -16.03 9.30
CA VAL A 349 -24.70 -16.17 7.89
C VAL A 349 -23.52 -16.02 6.93
N ASN A 350 -22.66 -15.01 7.14
CA ASN A 350 -21.47 -14.82 6.31
C ASN A 350 -20.48 -15.99 6.44
N ILE A 351 -20.30 -16.51 7.65
CA ILE A 351 -19.47 -17.70 7.89
C ILE A 351 -20.02 -18.91 7.17
N LEU A 352 -21.34 -19.16 7.20
CA LEU A 352 -21.97 -20.27 6.49
C LEU A 352 -21.81 -20.14 4.96
N VAL A 353 -21.91 -18.93 4.40
CA VAL A 353 -21.65 -18.69 2.98
C VAL A 353 -20.19 -19.03 2.62
N ILE A 354 -19.23 -18.59 3.42
CA ILE A 354 -17.81 -18.89 3.22
C ILE A 354 -17.54 -20.41 3.32
N ILE A 355 -18.07 -21.08 4.33
CA ILE A 355 -17.93 -22.54 4.49
C ILE A 355 -18.55 -23.27 3.30
N GLY A 356 -19.76 -22.88 2.87
CA GLY A 356 -20.42 -23.44 1.68
C GLY A 356 -19.56 -23.30 0.42
N TYR A 357 -18.95 -22.14 0.22
CA TYR A 357 -18.03 -21.90 -0.87
C TYR A 357 -16.82 -22.86 -0.82
N PHE A 358 -16.14 -22.98 0.32
CA PHE A 358 -15.01 -23.92 0.48
C PHE A 358 -15.43 -25.38 0.29
N ALA A 359 -16.61 -25.77 0.75
CA ALA A 359 -17.13 -27.13 0.56
C ALA A 359 -17.34 -27.46 -0.93
N VAL A 360 -17.84 -26.51 -1.72
CA VAL A 360 -17.98 -26.65 -3.18
C VAL A 360 -16.63 -26.85 -3.85
N LEU A 361 -15.63 -26.03 -3.50
CA LEU A 361 -14.28 -26.16 -4.06
C LEU A 361 -13.61 -27.48 -3.70
N ALA A 362 -13.72 -27.91 -2.44
CA ALA A 362 -13.20 -29.19 -1.99
C ALA A 362 -13.87 -30.37 -2.73
N GLY A 363 -15.19 -30.29 -2.93
CA GLY A 363 -15.95 -31.27 -3.70
C GLY A 363 -15.47 -31.41 -5.15
N ILE A 364 -15.18 -30.28 -5.81
CA ILE A 364 -14.60 -30.25 -7.17
C ILE A 364 -13.20 -30.87 -7.16
N GLY A 365 -12.34 -30.49 -6.21
CA GLY A 365 -11.00 -31.06 -6.06
C GLY A 365 -11.03 -32.60 -5.92
N ILE A 366 -11.89 -33.13 -5.05
CA ILE A 366 -12.06 -34.56 -4.82
C ILE A 366 -12.62 -35.27 -6.09
N TYR A 367 -13.58 -34.64 -6.78
CA TYR A 367 -14.15 -35.20 -8.00
C TYR A 367 -13.08 -35.41 -9.09
N PHE A 368 -12.27 -34.41 -9.36
CA PHE A 368 -11.24 -34.49 -10.39
C PHE A 368 -10.02 -35.33 -9.95
N SER A 369 -9.72 -35.43 -8.66
CA SER A 369 -8.63 -36.28 -8.18
C SER A 369 -8.77 -37.75 -8.53
N ARG A 370 -10.02 -38.22 -8.62
CA ARG A 370 -10.36 -39.61 -9.00
C ARG A 370 -10.12 -39.93 -10.49
N ARG A 371 -9.92 -38.89 -11.33
CA ARG A 371 -9.68 -39.05 -12.78
C ARG A 371 -8.21 -39.04 -13.16
N GLN A 372 -7.32 -38.68 -12.23
CA GLN A 372 -5.88 -38.59 -12.51
C GLN A 372 -5.21 -39.95 -12.38
N LYS A 373 -4.61 -40.39 -13.47
CA LYS A 373 -3.89 -41.67 -13.55
C LYS A 373 -2.38 -41.54 -13.71
N ASN A 374 -1.91 -40.42 -14.27
CA ASN A 374 -0.50 -40.19 -14.58
C ASN A 374 -0.14 -38.68 -14.50
N THR A 375 1.14 -38.36 -14.67
CA THR A 375 1.66 -37.01 -14.64
C THR A 375 1.12 -36.11 -15.77
N ASN A 376 0.78 -36.69 -16.93
CA ASN A 376 0.18 -35.97 -18.04
C ASN A 376 -1.27 -35.51 -17.71
N ASP A 377 -2.06 -36.35 -17.04
CA ASP A 377 -3.36 -35.92 -16.51
C ASP A 377 -3.20 -34.85 -15.45
N TYR A 378 -2.19 -35.00 -14.56
CA TYR A 378 -1.95 -34.06 -13.45
C TYR A 378 -1.50 -32.68 -13.93
N PHE A 379 -0.62 -32.61 -14.94
CA PHE A 379 0.01 -31.35 -15.41
C PHE A 379 -0.61 -30.77 -16.70
N LYS A 380 -1.19 -31.60 -17.59
CA LYS A 380 -1.80 -31.16 -18.85
C LYS A 380 -3.31 -31.42 -18.96
N GLY A 381 -3.93 -32.06 -17.96
CA GLY A 381 -5.36 -32.42 -18.02
C GLY A 381 -5.71 -33.33 -19.19
N GLY A 382 -4.75 -34.12 -19.71
CA GLY A 382 -4.91 -34.97 -20.86
C GLY A 382 -5.30 -34.28 -22.16
N GLY A 383 -5.14 -32.94 -22.26
CA GLY A 383 -5.57 -32.17 -23.45
C GLY A 383 -7.08 -32.08 -23.64
N ARG A 384 -7.88 -32.29 -22.59
CA ARG A 384 -9.37 -32.41 -22.67
C ARG A 384 -10.10 -31.14 -22.29
N ILE A 385 -9.41 -30.11 -21.87
CA ILE A 385 -10.01 -28.89 -21.33
C ILE A 385 -10.58 -28.04 -22.48
N PRO A 386 -11.88 -27.65 -22.44
CA PRO A 386 -12.46 -26.82 -23.48
C PRO A 386 -11.89 -25.39 -23.45
N TRP A 387 -11.78 -24.74 -24.61
CA TRP A 387 -11.15 -23.43 -24.77
C TRP A 387 -11.71 -22.34 -23.88
N TRP A 388 -13.01 -22.34 -23.61
CA TRP A 388 -13.65 -21.33 -22.76
C TRP A 388 -13.27 -21.51 -21.28
N ALA A 389 -13.15 -22.76 -20.78
CA ALA A 389 -12.72 -23.02 -19.42
C ALA A 389 -11.22 -22.68 -19.26
N ALA A 390 -10.37 -23.04 -20.23
CA ALA A 390 -8.97 -22.64 -20.26
C ALA A 390 -8.83 -21.12 -20.35
N GLY A 391 -9.68 -20.43 -21.12
CA GLY A 391 -9.71 -18.97 -21.21
C GLY A 391 -10.13 -18.30 -19.91
N LEU A 392 -11.15 -18.81 -19.23
CA LEU A 392 -11.55 -18.32 -17.89
C LEU A 392 -10.46 -18.61 -16.85
N SER A 393 -9.78 -19.74 -16.91
CA SER A 393 -8.67 -20.05 -16.00
C SER A 393 -7.44 -19.18 -16.26
N LEU A 394 -7.10 -18.88 -17.53
CA LEU A 394 -6.08 -17.89 -17.88
C LEU A 394 -6.42 -16.53 -17.27
N PHE A 395 -7.66 -16.10 -17.47
CA PHE A 395 -8.18 -14.85 -16.91
C PHE A 395 -8.15 -14.85 -15.37
N GLY A 396 -8.66 -15.92 -14.72
CA GLY A 396 -8.67 -16.03 -13.25
C GLY A 396 -7.28 -16.08 -12.62
N THR A 397 -6.29 -16.63 -13.34
CA THR A 397 -4.89 -16.63 -12.88
C THR A 397 -4.21 -15.27 -13.03
N ALA A 398 -4.55 -14.54 -14.09
CA ALA A 398 -4.11 -13.16 -14.29
C ALA A 398 -4.80 -12.22 -13.30
N LEU A 399 -6.06 -12.46 -12.99
CA LEU A 399 -6.91 -11.68 -12.10
C LEU A 399 -6.83 -12.23 -10.68
N SER A 400 -5.82 -11.80 -9.95
CA SER A 400 -5.53 -12.23 -8.58
C SER A 400 -6.29 -11.40 -7.53
N ALA A 401 -6.14 -11.77 -6.25
CA ALA A 401 -6.60 -10.95 -5.12
C ALA A 401 -6.03 -9.51 -5.18
N ILE A 402 -4.83 -9.35 -5.75
CA ILE A 402 -4.22 -8.04 -5.99
C ILE A 402 -5.10 -7.21 -6.92
N THR A 403 -5.60 -7.79 -8.00
CA THR A 403 -6.49 -7.10 -8.95
C THR A 403 -7.80 -6.71 -8.28
N PHE A 404 -8.37 -7.59 -7.46
CA PHE A 404 -9.66 -7.34 -6.79
C PHE A 404 -9.59 -6.27 -5.70
N MET A 405 -8.49 -6.18 -4.98
CA MET A 405 -8.34 -5.29 -3.83
C MET A 405 -7.46 -4.08 -4.15
N ALA A 406 -6.25 -4.31 -4.67
CA ALA A 406 -5.28 -3.24 -4.86
C ALA A 406 -5.59 -2.35 -6.08
N ILE A 407 -6.25 -2.85 -7.14
CA ILE A 407 -6.65 -2.00 -8.28
C ILE A 407 -7.75 -1.01 -7.88
N PRO A 408 -8.87 -1.39 -7.23
CA PRO A 408 -9.81 -0.41 -6.70
C PRO A 408 -9.17 0.58 -5.75
N SER A 409 -8.27 0.13 -4.87
CA SER A 409 -7.55 1.01 -3.95
C SER A 409 -6.64 2.00 -4.68
N LYS A 410 -5.93 1.56 -5.72
CA LYS A 410 -5.10 2.44 -6.55
C LYS A 410 -5.95 3.45 -7.31
N ALA A 411 -7.08 3.04 -7.89
CA ALA A 411 -8.01 3.94 -8.58
C ALA A 411 -8.68 4.93 -7.60
N TYR A 412 -9.01 4.48 -6.38
CA TYR A 412 -9.50 5.34 -5.30
C TYR A 412 -8.47 6.42 -4.93
N ALA A 413 -7.21 6.02 -4.75
CA ALA A 413 -6.13 6.90 -4.34
C ALA A 413 -5.67 7.85 -5.47
N THR A 414 -5.65 7.38 -6.73
CA THR A 414 -5.17 8.11 -7.89
C THR A 414 -6.29 8.37 -8.91
N ASN A 415 -6.11 7.91 -10.14
CA ASN A 415 -7.01 8.01 -11.28
C ASN A 415 -6.89 6.78 -12.17
N TRP A 416 -7.34 6.87 -13.42
CA TRP A 416 -7.32 5.78 -14.39
C TRP A 416 -6.01 5.63 -15.18
N SER A 417 -4.91 6.26 -14.78
CA SER A 417 -3.62 6.18 -15.50
C SER A 417 -3.13 4.74 -15.71
N TYR A 418 -3.44 3.83 -14.79
CA TYR A 418 -3.01 2.42 -14.87
C TYR A 418 -3.98 1.51 -15.65
N VAL A 419 -5.13 2.02 -16.14
CA VAL A 419 -6.09 1.24 -16.96
C VAL A 419 -5.41 0.65 -18.19
N LEU A 420 -4.58 1.45 -18.86
CA LEU A 420 -3.88 1.05 -20.07
C LEU A 420 -2.88 -0.10 -19.84
N PHE A 421 -2.34 -0.23 -18.62
CA PHE A 421 -1.46 -1.35 -18.27
C PHE A 421 -2.21 -2.68 -18.39
N ASN A 422 -3.40 -2.80 -17.81
CA ASN A 422 -4.17 -4.04 -17.85
C ASN A 422 -4.74 -4.34 -19.24
N ILE A 423 -5.24 -3.31 -19.95
CA ILE A 423 -5.79 -3.47 -21.32
C ILE A 423 -4.69 -3.76 -22.36
N GLY A 424 -3.43 -3.50 -22.01
CA GLY A 424 -2.28 -3.75 -22.89
C GLY A 424 -2.15 -5.19 -23.39
N ILE A 425 -2.81 -6.16 -22.74
CA ILE A 425 -2.93 -7.54 -23.24
C ILE A 425 -3.53 -7.59 -24.65
N LEU A 426 -4.45 -6.69 -25.03
CA LEU A 426 -5.03 -6.64 -26.37
C LEU A 426 -3.98 -6.37 -27.47
N LEU A 427 -2.94 -5.59 -27.14
CA LEU A 427 -1.83 -5.28 -28.07
C LEU A 427 -0.93 -6.50 -28.24
N VAL A 428 -0.77 -7.30 -27.20
CA VAL A 428 0.16 -8.44 -27.16
C VAL A 428 -0.51 -9.76 -27.59
N ALA A 429 -1.82 -9.92 -27.36
CA ALA A 429 -2.54 -11.15 -27.71
C ALA A 429 -2.35 -11.61 -29.16
N PRO A 430 -2.34 -10.74 -30.21
CA PRO A 430 -2.05 -11.16 -31.58
C PRO A 430 -0.67 -11.82 -31.71
N ILE A 431 0.34 -11.32 -31.01
CA ILE A 431 1.72 -11.86 -31.03
C ILE A 431 1.73 -13.24 -30.34
N ILE A 432 1.08 -13.38 -29.20
CA ILE A 432 0.98 -14.66 -28.48
C ILE A 432 0.27 -15.71 -29.35
N VAL A 433 -0.84 -15.32 -29.95
CA VAL A 433 -1.68 -16.22 -30.77
C VAL A 433 -0.99 -16.64 -32.10
N SER A 434 -0.25 -15.73 -32.73
CA SER A 434 0.39 -15.99 -34.04
C SER A 434 1.79 -16.58 -33.94
N VAL A 435 2.56 -16.26 -32.86
CA VAL A 435 3.95 -16.66 -32.72
C VAL A 435 4.12 -17.72 -31.62
N PHE A 436 3.77 -17.41 -30.36
CA PHE A 436 4.11 -18.28 -29.22
C PHE A 436 3.30 -19.58 -29.18
N ILE A 437 1.97 -19.54 -29.40
CA ILE A 437 1.13 -20.74 -29.36
C ILE A 437 1.55 -21.75 -30.46
N PRO A 438 1.71 -21.37 -31.74
CA PRO A 438 2.21 -22.28 -32.77
C PRO A 438 3.60 -22.84 -32.47
N PHE A 439 4.47 -21.99 -31.89
CA PHE A 439 5.81 -22.37 -31.52
C PHE A 439 5.84 -23.47 -30.46
N PHE A 440 5.22 -23.26 -29.29
CA PHE A 440 5.21 -24.24 -28.20
C PHE A 440 4.46 -25.53 -28.56
N ARG A 441 3.37 -25.42 -29.31
CA ARG A 441 2.61 -26.60 -29.73
C ARG A 441 3.35 -27.49 -30.72
N LYS A 442 4.20 -26.92 -31.59
CA LYS A 442 5.05 -27.70 -32.50
C LYS A 442 6.13 -28.51 -31.77
N LEU A 443 6.66 -27.96 -30.67
CA LEU A 443 7.71 -28.59 -29.88
C LEU A 443 7.20 -29.75 -28.98
N ASN A 444 5.87 -29.84 -28.76
CA ASN A 444 5.23 -30.84 -27.88
C ASN A 444 5.83 -30.92 -26.47
N ILE A 445 6.21 -29.77 -25.91
CA ILE A 445 6.84 -29.65 -24.61
C ILE A 445 5.81 -29.62 -23.46
N THR A 446 6.25 -29.89 -22.25
CA THR A 446 5.46 -29.79 -21.02
C THR A 446 5.72 -28.48 -20.29
N THR A 447 6.98 -28.05 -20.24
CA THR A 447 7.36 -26.75 -19.69
C THR A 447 7.90 -25.84 -20.79
N ALA A 448 7.69 -24.54 -20.66
CA ALA A 448 8.26 -23.55 -21.54
C ALA A 448 9.81 -23.63 -21.56
N TYR A 449 10.41 -24.07 -20.45
CA TYR A 449 11.87 -24.09 -20.26
C TYR A 449 12.56 -25.24 -21.00
N GLU A 450 11.83 -26.31 -21.38
CA GLU A 450 12.38 -27.37 -22.25
C GLU A 450 12.89 -26.80 -23.57
N TYR A 451 12.25 -25.76 -24.10
CA TYR A 451 12.73 -25.06 -25.27
C TYR A 451 14.15 -24.48 -25.11
N LEU A 452 14.43 -23.93 -23.93
CA LEU A 452 15.74 -23.31 -23.65
C LEU A 452 16.88 -24.34 -23.67
N GLU A 453 16.61 -25.60 -23.31
CA GLU A 453 17.57 -26.66 -23.46
C GLU A 453 17.80 -27.02 -24.93
N ILE A 454 16.72 -27.17 -25.72
CA ILE A 454 16.80 -27.47 -27.14
C ILE A 454 17.56 -26.37 -27.89
N ARG A 455 17.40 -25.11 -27.46
CA ARG A 455 17.99 -23.96 -28.16
C ARG A 455 19.40 -23.60 -27.68
N PHE A 456 19.69 -23.80 -26.41
CA PHE A 456 20.91 -23.44 -25.75
C PHE A 456 21.56 -24.65 -25.05
N ASN A 457 21.24 -24.88 -23.76
CA ASN A 457 21.72 -26.03 -23.01
C ASN A 457 20.89 -26.30 -21.75
N ALA A 458 21.15 -27.44 -21.09
CA ALA A 458 20.46 -27.87 -19.87
C ALA A 458 20.69 -26.88 -18.68
N PHE A 459 21.84 -26.22 -18.60
CA PHE A 459 22.18 -25.28 -17.54
C PHE A 459 21.24 -24.04 -17.57
N ILE A 460 20.98 -23.47 -18.76
CA ILE A 460 20.08 -22.35 -18.95
C ILE A 460 18.63 -22.76 -18.62
N ARG A 461 18.20 -23.97 -19.02
CA ARG A 461 16.88 -24.51 -18.64
C ARG A 461 16.71 -24.53 -17.13
N VAL A 462 17.68 -25.08 -16.38
CA VAL A 462 17.61 -25.21 -14.92
C VAL A 462 17.59 -23.83 -14.24
N ILE A 463 18.46 -22.90 -14.64
CA ILE A 463 18.50 -21.55 -14.08
C ILE A 463 17.15 -20.84 -14.26
N CYS A 464 16.57 -20.88 -15.47
CA CYS A 464 15.29 -20.24 -15.74
C CYS A 464 14.13 -20.92 -14.99
N SER A 465 14.15 -22.23 -14.89
CA SER A 465 13.15 -22.99 -14.11
C SER A 465 13.23 -22.62 -12.62
N MET A 466 14.44 -22.55 -12.04
CA MET A 466 14.65 -22.13 -10.66
C MET A 466 14.24 -20.67 -10.42
N ALA A 467 14.60 -19.75 -11.33
CA ALA A 467 14.19 -18.36 -11.25
C ALA A 467 12.65 -18.22 -11.28
N PHE A 468 11.97 -19.01 -12.11
CA PHE A 468 10.53 -19.08 -12.15
C PHE A 468 9.93 -19.61 -10.84
N ILE A 469 10.48 -20.69 -10.26
CA ILE A 469 10.01 -21.24 -8.98
C ILE A 469 10.13 -20.18 -7.88
N ILE A 470 11.28 -19.49 -7.78
CA ILE A 470 11.51 -18.42 -6.82
C ILE A 470 10.49 -17.27 -7.02
N PHE A 471 10.28 -16.85 -8.28
CA PHE A 471 9.28 -15.86 -8.61
C PHE A 471 7.86 -16.27 -8.15
N GLN A 472 7.47 -17.53 -8.41
CA GLN A 472 6.15 -18.02 -7.99
C GLN A 472 6.01 -18.07 -6.47
N ILE A 473 7.06 -18.41 -5.73
CA ILE A 473 7.05 -18.36 -4.25
C ILE A 473 6.78 -16.92 -3.77
N GLY A 474 7.50 -15.95 -4.32
CA GLY A 474 7.30 -14.53 -4.00
C GLY A 474 5.87 -14.06 -4.35
N ARG A 475 5.38 -14.40 -5.55
CA ARG A 475 4.02 -14.09 -6.00
C ARG A 475 2.96 -14.66 -5.07
N MET A 476 3.10 -15.94 -4.68
CA MET A 476 2.16 -16.60 -3.78
C MET A 476 2.16 -15.96 -2.38
N GLY A 477 3.31 -15.50 -1.89
CA GLY A 477 3.40 -14.76 -0.63
C GLY A 477 2.55 -13.49 -0.64
N VAL A 478 2.69 -12.66 -1.67
CA VAL A 478 1.88 -11.43 -1.84
C VAL A 478 0.39 -11.75 -1.94
N VAL A 479 0.04 -12.78 -2.72
CA VAL A 479 -1.36 -13.19 -2.95
C VAL A 479 -2.02 -13.78 -1.69
N LEU A 480 -1.25 -14.40 -0.78
CA LEU A 480 -1.75 -14.85 0.53
C LEU A 480 -1.91 -13.69 1.51
N PHE A 481 -0.95 -12.78 1.53
CA PHE A 481 -0.89 -11.70 2.50
C PHE A 481 -2.06 -10.71 2.34
N LEU A 482 -2.40 -10.30 1.12
CA LEU A 482 -3.40 -9.26 0.86
C LEU A 482 -4.82 -9.62 1.37
N PRO A 483 -5.40 -10.80 1.05
CA PRO A 483 -6.69 -11.18 1.62
C PRO A 483 -6.66 -11.38 3.13
N SER A 484 -5.49 -11.73 3.68
CA SER A 484 -5.32 -11.88 5.14
C SER A 484 -5.39 -10.54 5.84
N ILE A 485 -4.85 -9.47 5.26
CA ILE A 485 -5.05 -8.10 5.75
C ILE A 485 -6.54 -7.77 5.76
N ALA A 486 -7.25 -8.04 4.65
CA ALA A 486 -8.68 -7.78 4.57
C ALA A 486 -9.46 -8.49 5.67
N LEU A 487 -9.17 -9.77 5.89
CA LEU A 487 -9.82 -10.55 6.92
C LEU A 487 -9.46 -10.06 8.34
N ASN A 488 -8.20 -9.72 8.60
CA ASN A 488 -7.75 -9.15 9.87
C ASN A 488 -8.46 -7.82 10.19
N VAL A 489 -8.47 -6.87 9.25
CA VAL A 489 -9.10 -5.55 9.43
C VAL A 489 -10.59 -5.69 9.74
N VAL A 490 -11.23 -6.66 9.11
CA VAL A 490 -12.68 -6.89 9.18
C VAL A 490 -13.10 -7.66 10.42
N THR A 491 -12.40 -8.76 10.72
CA THR A 491 -12.79 -9.69 11.79
C THR A 491 -12.04 -9.47 13.08
N GLY A 492 -10.92 -8.76 13.03
CA GLY A 492 -9.98 -8.65 14.15
C GLY A 492 -9.21 -9.93 14.46
N LEU A 493 -9.31 -10.96 13.59
CA LEU A 493 -8.50 -12.18 13.72
C LEU A 493 -7.03 -11.84 13.47
N ASP A 494 -6.15 -12.55 14.15
CA ASP A 494 -4.71 -12.41 13.94
C ASP A 494 -4.33 -12.68 12.49
N ILE A 495 -3.45 -11.83 11.92
CA ILE A 495 -3.07 -11.90 10.51
C ILE A 495 -2.36 -13.22 10.16
N PHE A 496 -1.55 -13.76 11.08
CA PHE A 496 -0.84 -15.03 10.89
C PHE A 496 -1.82 -16.19 10.84
N LEU A 497 -2.88 -16.15 11.68
CA LEU A 497 -3.95 -17.14 11.63
C LEU A 497 -4.71 -17.09 10.29
N CYS A 498 -4.99 -15.89 9.78
CA CYS A 498 -5.65 -15.70 8.49
C CYS A 498 -4.82 -16.27 7.34
N ILE A 499 -3.52 -15.96 7.29
CA ILE A 499 -2.56 -16.51 6.32
C ILE A 499 -2.52 -18.04 6.41
N GLY A 500 -2.44 -18.58 7.63
CA GLY A 500 -2.35 -20.01 7.89
C GLY A 500 -3.56 -20.79 7.37
N ILE A 501 -4.78 -20.33 7.67
CA ILE A 501 -6.03 -20.97 7.22
C ILE A 501 -6.10 -20.98 5.68
N MET A 502 -5.89 -19.83 5.04
CA MET A 502 -5.98 -19.73 3.57
C MET A 502 -4.90 -20.56 2.87
N GLY A 503 -3.67 -20.50 3.37
CA GLY A 503 -2.56 -21.26 2.81
C GLY A 503 -2.79 -22.77 2.93
N ALA A 504 -3.18 -23.26 4.10
CA ALA A 504 -3.45 -24.67 4.33
C ALA A 504 -4.59 -25.21 3.43
N CYS A 505 -5.70 -24.48 3.34
CA CYS A 505 -6.80 -24.86 2.44
C CYS A 505 -6.34 -24.90 0.98
N SER A 506 -5.56 -23.90 0.52
CA SER A 506 -5.06 -23.85 -0.86
C SER A 506 -4.11 -25.01 -1.18
N ILE A 507 -3.19 -25.32 -0.28
CA ILE A 507 -2.24 -26.44 -0.44
C ILE A 507 -2.99 -27.77 -0.55
N LEU A 508 -3.96 -28.02 0.35
CA LEU A 508 -4.67 -29.28 0.42
C LEU A 508 -5.43 -29.60 -0.89
N TYR A 509 -6.26 -28.66 -1.38
CA TYR A 509 -7.05 -28.97 -2.58
C TYR A 509 -6.21 -28.99 -3.86
N THR A 510 -5.13 -28.18 -3.95
CA THR A 510 -4.25 -28.15 -5.11
C THR A 510 -3.42 -29.42 -5.23
N MET A 511 -2.85 -29.89 -4.11
CA MET A 511 -2.09 -31.14 -4.05
C MET A 511 -2.92 -32.34 -4.54
N ILE A 512 -4.21 -32.34 -4.22
CA ILE A 512 -5.10 -33.46 -4.56
C ILE A 512 -5.63 -33.35 -6.00
N GLY A 513 -5.95 -32.14 -6.47
CA GLY A 513 -6.79 -31.89 -7.63
C GLY A 513 -6.11 -31.79 -9.00
N GLY A 514 -4.79 -31.46 -9.08
CA GLY A 514 -4.06 -31.22 -10.34
C GLY A 514 -4.65 -30.09 -11.22
N ILE A 515 -4.14 -29.96 -12.46
CA ILE A 515 -4.49 -28.84 -13.35
C ILE A 515 -5.98 -28.85 -13.80
N GLU A 516 -6.60 -30.03 -13.94
CA GLU A 516 -8.00 -30.10 -14.35
C GLU A 516 -8.94 -29.52 -13.30
N ALA A 517 -8.70 -29.84 -12.01
CA ALA A 517 -9.42 -29.23 -10.91
C ALA A 517 -9.17 -27.73 -10.83
N VAL A 518 -7.91 -27.29 -10.98
CA VAL A 518 -7.54 -25.88 -10.98
C VAL A 518 -8.33 -25.11 -12.02
N VAL A 519 -8.39 -25.59 -13.28
CA VAL A 519 -9.08 -24.87 -14.36
C VAL A 519 -10.60 -24.77 -14.12
N TRP A 520 -11.24 -25.82 -13.59
CA TRP A 520 -12.67 -25.77 -13.31
C TRP A 520 -13.02 -24.92 -12.07
N THR A 521 -12.19 -24.97 -11.03
CA THR A 521 -12.37 -24.08 -9.88
C THR A 521 -12.15 -22.63 -10.29
N ASP A 522 -11.12 -22.32 -11.09
CA ASP A 522 -10.87 -20.97 -11.62
C ASP A 522 -12.09 -20.42 -12.39
N ALA A 523 -12.73 -21.24 -13.24
CA ALA A 523 -13.90 -20.81 -14.00
C ALA A 523 -15.07 -20.38 -13.09
N ILE A 524 -15.35 -21.12 -12.02
CA ILE A 524 -16.39 -20.77 -11.03
C ILE A 524 -15.97 -19.52 -10.24
N GLN A 525 -14.72 -19.44 -9.85
CA GLN A 525 -14.16 -18.33 -9.09
C GLN A 525 -14.26 -17.00 -9.86
N VAL A 526 -13.99 -17.01 -11.17
CA VAL A 526 -14.16 -15.85 -12.05
C VAL A 526 -15.61 -15.36 -12.09
N ILE A 527 -16.57 -16.26 -12.14
CA ILE A 527 -18.00 -15.90 -12.18
C ILE A 527 -18.42 -15.23 -10.86
N ILE A 528 -18.01 -15.80 -9.72
CA ILE A 528 -18.32 -15.24 -8.40
C ILE A 528 -17.67 -13.86 -8.24
N LEU A 529 -16.40 -13.74 -8.65
CA LEU A 529 -15.60 -12.53 -8.52
C LEU A 529 -16.16 -11.39 -9.38
N LEU A 530 -16.43 -11.62 -10.66
CA LEU A 530 -17.01 -10.60 -11.55
C LEU A 530 -18.43 -10.24 -11.16
N GLY A 531 -19.24 -11.24 -10.78
CA GLY A 531 -20.61 -10.99 -10.29
C GLY A 531 -20.62 -10.13 -9.03
N GLY A 532 -19.72 -10.42 -8.09
CA GLY A 532 -19.54 -9.63 -6.88
C GLY A 532 -19.02 -8.22 -7.15
N ALA A 533 -18.09 -8.08 -8.09
CA ALA A 533 -17.55 -6.76 -8.49
C ALA A 533 -18.63 -5.88 -9.14
N ILE A 534 -19.45 -6.44 -10.06
CA ILE A 534 -20.59 -5.73 -10.68
C ILE A 534 -21.61 -5.32 -9.60
N PHE A 535 -21.94 -6.26 -8.69
CA PHE A 535 -22.85 -5.94 -7.58
C PHE A 535 -22.31 -4.79 -6.72
N ALA A 536 -21.02 -4.80 -6.38
CA ALA A 536 -20.40 -3.73 -5.59
C ALA A 536 -20.51 -2.37 -6.30
N VAL A 537 -20.21 -2.28 -7.60
CA VAL A 537 -20.36 -1.04 -8.38
C VAL A 537 -21.79 -0.51 -8.31
N VAL A 538 -22.77 -1.37 -8.58
CA VAL A 538 -24.17 -0.97 -8.56
C VAL A 538 -24.59 -0.50 -7.16
N TYR A 539 -24.21 -1.25 -6.13
CA TYR A 539 -24.60 -0.93 -4.76
C TYR A 539 -23.96 0.38 -4.27
N ILE A 540 -22.66 0.58 -4.52
CA ILE A 540 -21.94 1.82 -4.14
C ILE A 540 -22.61 3.02 -4.82
N SER A 541 -22.83 2.95 -6.14
CA SER A 541 -23.41 4.04 -6.91
C SER A 541 -24.86 4.33 -6.49
N CYS A 542 -25.68 3.31 -6.22
CA CYS A 542 -27.05 3.49 -5.75
C CYS A 542 -27.13 3.99 -4.30
N SER A 543 -26.04 3.92 -3.53
CA SER A 543 -25.99 4.45 -2.15
C SER A 543 -25.82 5.97 -2.10
N LEU A 544 -25.44 6.61 -3.21
CA LEU A 544 -25.37 8.07 -3.33
C LEU A 544 -26.75 8.66 -3.62
N PRO A 545 -27.07 9.89 -3.15
CA PRO A 545 -28.37 10.52 -3.36
C PRO A 545 -28.75 10.68 -4.85
N GLY A 546 -27.80 11.08 -5.70
CA GLY A 546 -27.97 11.22 -7.15
C GLY A 546 -27.57 9.97 -7.95
N GLY A 547 -27.28 8.85 -7.27
CA GLY A 547 -27.00 7.56 -7.89
C GLY A 547 -25.71 7.56 -8.74
N LEU A 548 -25.80 6.84 -9.88
CA LEU A 548 -24.68 6.74 -10.82
C LEU A 548 -24.28 8.09 -11.44
N GLY A 549 -25.27 8.99 -11.65
CA GLY A 549 -25.00 10.33 -12.19
C GLY A 549 -24.08 11.12 -11.28
N GLU A 550 -24.42 11.22 -10.00
CA GLU A 550 -23.59 11.91 -9.00
C GLU A 550 -22.20 11.27 -8.84
N THR A 551 -22.12 9.92 -8.91
CA THR A 551 -20.84 9.22 -8.91
C THR A 551 -19.93 9.71 -10.05
N ILE A 552 -20.47 9.86 -11.27
CA ILE A 552 -19.74 10.31 -12.44
C ILE A 552 -19.37 11.78 -12.30
N ASP A 553 -20.29 12.64 -11.87
CA ASP A 553 -20.07 14.08 -11.72
C ASP A 553 -18.93 14.35 -10.72
N ILE A 554 -18.96 13.71 -9.55
CA ILE A 554 -17.89 13.82 -8.57
C ILE A 554 -16.55 13.32 -9.13
N ALA A 555 -16.56 12.21 -9.86
CA ALA A 555 -15.37 11.62 -10.44
C ALA A 555 -14.76 12.53 -11.52
N VAL A 556 -15.56 13.11 -12.39
CA VAL A 556 -15.11 14.06 -13.44
C VAL A 556 -14.56 15.33 -12.80
N ALA A 557 -15.28 15.91 -11.84
CA ALA A 557 -14.84 17.12 -11.15
C ALA A 557 -13.49 16.95 -10.42
N ASN A 558 -13.13 15.71 -10.02
CA ASN A 558 -11.88 15.41 -9.32
C ASN A 558 -10.84 14.68 -10.19
N GLY A 559 -10.99 14.68 -11.52
CA GLY A 559 -10.02 14.10 -12.47
C GLY A 559 -9.82 12.59 -12.33
N LYS A 560 -10.81 11.85 -11.79
CA LYS A 560 -10.66 10.41 -11.53
C LYS A 560 -10.59 9.55 -12.80
N PHE A 561 -11.12 10.04 -13.92
CA PHE A 561 -11.07 9.36 -15.22
C PHE A 561 -9.83 9.72 -16.05
N ASP A 562 -8.91 10.54 -15.53
CA ASP A 562 -7.69 10.88 -16.24
C ASP A 562 -6.83 9.65 -16.50
N LEU A 563 -6.43 9.46 -17.77
CA LEU A 563 -5.58 8.36 -18.22
C LEU A 563 -4.08 8.65 -18.07
N GLY A 564 -3.72 9.74 -17.39
CA GLY A 564 -2.36 10.22 -17.23
C GLY A 564 -1.94 11.21 -18.32
N THR A 565 -0.77 11.79 -18.14
CA THR A 565 -0.22 12.79 -19.05
C THR A 565 0.30 12.15 -20.33
N THR A 566 0.14 12.85 -21.47
CA THR A 566 0.67 12.45 -22.80
C THR A 566 2.13 12.82 -22.99
N ASN A 567 2.74 13.56 -22.05
CA ASN A 567 4.15 13.91 -22.11
C ASN A 567 5.03 12.66 -22.01
N PHE A 568 6.08 12.61 -22.84
CA PHE A 568 7.03 11.50 -22.81
C PHE A 568 7.99 11.67 -21.63
N ASN A 569 7.69 11.01 -20.54
CA ASN A 569 8.55 10.94 -19.35
C ASN A 569 8.53 9.51 -18.79
N LEU A 570 9.69 8.88 -18.74
CA LEU A 570 9.83 7.50 -18.29
C LEU A 570 10.02 7.37 -16.76
N LYS A 571 10.09 8.48 -16.02
CA LYS A 571 10.18 8.48 -14.55
C LYS A 571 8.81 8.50 -13.87
N ASP A 572 7.81 9.03 -14.55
CA ASP A 572 6.44 9.13 -14.05
C ASP A 572 5.53 8.13 -14.75
N ALA A 573 4.35 7.85 -14.14
CA ALA A 573 3.32 7.00 -14.72
C ALA A 573 2.57 7.72 -15.85
N THR A 574 3.29 8.11 -16.91
CA THR A 574 2.68 8.70 -18.11
C THR A 574 2.04 7.62 -18.98
N MET A 575 1.15 8.03 -19.90
CA MET A 575 0.51 7.10 -20.85
C MET A 575 1.54 6.24 -21.60
N TRP A 576 2.66 6.82 -22.06
CA TRP A 576 3.72 6.11 -22.76
C TRP A 576 4.45 5.11 -21.88
N THR A 577 4.79 5.51 -20.67
CA THR A 577 5.42 4.62 -19.68
C THR A 577 4.56 3.39 -19.41
N VAL A 578 3.26 3.60 -19.23
CA VAL A 578 2.29 2.54 -18.93
C VAL A 578 2.10 1.59 -20.11
N ILE A 579 1.96 2.12 -21.36
CA ILE A 579 1.80 1.29 -22.56
C ILE A 579 3.06 0.46 -22.84
N ILE A 580 4.24 1.08 -22.78
CA ILE A 580 5.51 0.38 -22.99
C ILE A 580 5.66 -0.73 -21.96
N ALA A 581 5.44 -0.42 -20.69
CA ALA A 581 5.50 -1.40 -19.62
C ALA A 581 4.51 -2.55 -19.82
N ALA A 582 3.27 -2.25 -20.21
CA ALA A 582 2.25 -3.25 -20.50
C ALA A 582 2.69 -4.22 -21.60
N CYS A 583 3.22 -3.69 -22.72
CA CYS A 583 3.68 -4.52 -23.83
C CYS A 583 4.75 -5.51 -23.40
N PHE A 584 5.80 -5.06 -22.72
CA PHE A 584 6.88 -5.94 -22.28
C PHE A 584 6.43 -6.92 -21.17
N THR A 585 5.65 -6.45 -20.21
CA THR A 585 5.16 -7.30 -19.11
C THR A 585 4.22 -8.38 -19.62
N HIS A 586 3.22 -8.05 -20.45
CA HIS A 586 2.31 -9.05 -20.97
C HIS A 586 2.99 -10.00 -21.96
N LEU A 587 3.91 -9.51 -22.80
CA LEU A 587 4.67 -10.37 -23.70
C LEU A 587 5.47 -11.41 -22.92
N THR A 588 6.13 -10.99 -21.84
CA THR A 588 6.89 -11.90 -20.97
C THR A 588 5.96 -12.87 -20.23
N THR A 589 4.89 -12.35 -19.58
CA THR A 589 3.98 -13.17 -18.79
C THR A 589 3.26 -14.23 -19.62
N TYR A 590 2.67 -13.88 -20.77
CA TYR A 590 1.93 -14.83 -21.59
C TYR A 590 2.83 -15.64 -22.54
N GLY A 591 4.07 -15.19 -22.77
CA GLY A 591 5.02 -15.87 -23.64
C GLY A 591 6.01 -16.79 -22.92
N THR A 592 6.31 -16.57 -21.63
CA THR A 592 7.39 -17.30 -20.94
C THR A 592 7.03 -17.81 -19.54
N ASP A 593 5.98 -17.29 -18.90
CA ASP A 593 5.52 -17.77 -17.60
C ASP A 593 4.83 -19.12 -17.75
N GLN A 594 5.36 -20.16 -17.12
CA GLN A 594 4.84 -21.52 -17.18
C GLN A 594 3.38 -21.59 -16.71
N SER A 595 2.95 -20.75 -15.79
CA SER A 595 1.56 -20.77 -15.30
C SER A 595 0.55 -20.38 -16.39
N MET A 596 0.94 -19.53 -17.34
CA MET A 596 0.12 -19.14 -18.50
C MET A 596 0.30 -20.10 -19.66
N VAL A 597 1.56 -20.49 -19.97
CA VAL A 597 1.87 -21.43 -21.05
C VAL A 597 1.19 -22.77 -20.83
N GLN A 598 1.25 -23.31 -19.62
CA GLN A 598 0.62 -24.59 -19.27
C GLN A 598 -0.87 -24.62 -19.58
N ARG A 599 -1.63 -23.51 -19.28
CA ARG A 599 -3.08 -23.46 -19.48
C ARG A 599 -3.50 -23.53 -20.94
N TYR A 600 -2.88 -22.78 -21.84
CA TYR A 600 -3.28 -22.90 -23.25
C TYR A 600 -2.77 -24.19 -23.90
N LEU A 601 -1.78 -24.87 -23.28
CA LEU A 601 -1.34 -26.21 -23.69
C LEU A 601 -2.32 -27.34 -23.22
N THR A 602 -3.20 -27.10 -22.25
CA THR A 602 -4.21 -28.09 -21.80
C THR A 602 -5.38 -28.29 -22.78
N THR A 603 -5.52 -27.41 -23.79
CA THR A 603 -6.60 -27.51 -24.80
C THR A 603 -6.30 -28.56 -25.86
N SER A 604 -7.35 -29.09 -26.52
CA SER A 604 -7.22 -30.19 -27.47
C SER A 604 -6.49 -29.82 -28.78
N SER A 605 -6.59 -28.57 -29.23
CA SER A 605 -6.06 -28.14 -30.52
C SER A 605 -5.44 -26.72 -30.48
N MET A 606 -4.62 -26.41 -31.48
CA MET A 606 -4.07 -25.08 -31.69
C MET A 606 -5.17 -24.01 -31.84
N LYS A 607 -6.27 -24.34 -32.51
CA LYS A 607 -7.41 -23.41 -32.68
C LYS A 607 -8.06 -23.09 -31.32
N GLU A 608 -8.20 -24.06 -30.45
CA GLU A 608 -8.77 -23.88 -29.13
C GLU A 608 -7.80 -23.12 -28.20
N ALA A 609 -6.49 -23.37 -28.26
CA ALA A 609 -5.49 -22.57 -27.55
C ALA A 609 -5.53 -21.09 -27.94
N ARG A 610 -5.67 -20.79 -29.24
CA ARG A 610 -5.83 -19.41 -29.73
C ARG A 610 -7.10 -18.75 -29.18
N LYS A 611 -8.23 -19.49 -29.19
CA LYS A 611 -9.49 -19.00 -28.64
C LYS A 611 -9.39 -18.71 -27.13
N SER A 612 -8.70 -19.57 -26.36
CA SER A 612 -8.56 -19.35 -24.92
C SER A 612 -7.79 -18.07 -24.58
N VAL A 613 -6.73 -17.74 -25.32
CA VAL A 613 -5.99 -16.48 -25.12
C VAL A 613 -6.82 -15.26 -25.51
N TRP A 614 -7.58 -15.33 -26.62
CA TRP A 614 -8.50 -14.25 -26.99
C TRP A 614 -9.63 -14.06 -25.97
N THR A 615 -10.18 -15.15 -25.42
CA THR A 615 -11.18 -15.09 -24.34
C THR A 615 -10.65 -14.34 -23.15
N ASN A 616 -9.42 -14.67 -22.70
CA ASN A 616 -8.76 -13.94 -21.63
C ASN A 616 -8.57 -12.44 -21.96
N ALA A 617 -8.03 -12.11 -23.14
CA ALA A 617 -7.77 -10.73 -23.55
C ALA A 617 -9.06 -9.89 -23.62
N ILE A 618 -10.15 -10.46 -24.18
CA ILE A 618 -11.44 -9.77 -24.30
C ILE A 618 -12.09 -9.57 -22.91
N LEU A 619 -12.04 -10.57 -22.03
CA LEU A 619 -12.62 -10.47 -20.68
C LEU A 619 -11.85 -9.50 -19.77
N THR A 620 -10.55 -9.31 -20.02
CA THR A 620 -9.73 -8.37 -19.24
C THR A 620 -10.21 -6.92 -19.37
N VAL A 621 -10.77 -6.53 -20.53
CA VAL A 621 -11.23 -5.14 -20.75
C VAL A 621 -12.39 -4.77 -19.82
N PRO A 622 -13.57 -5.43 -19.88
CA PRO A 622 -14.68 -5.06 -19.01
C PRO A 622 -14.33 -5.26 -17.54
N ALA A 623 -13.56 -6.29 -17.19
CA ALA A 623 -13.13 -6.51 -15.82
C ALA A 623 -12.27 -5.35 -15.30
N THR A 624 -11.29 -4.88 -16.09
CA THR A 624 -10.46 -3.73 -15.72
C THR A 624 -11.32 -2.49 -15.49
N LEU A 625 -12.25 -2.19 -16.40
CA LEU A 625 -13.16 -1.05 -16.25
C LEU A 625 -14.00 -1.15 -14.98
N ILE A 626 -14.53 -2.34 -14.66
CA ILE A 626 -15.31 -2.57 -13.44
C ILE A 626 -14.46 -2.31 -12.19
N PHE A 627 -13.23 -2.86 -12.10
CA PHE A 627 -12.40 -2.68 -10.91
C PHE A 627 -11.92 -1.25 -10.71
N PHE A 628 -11.57 -0.55 -11.78
CA PHE A 628 -11.24 0.87 -11.71
C PHE A 628 -12.47 1.70 -11.31
N PHE A 629 -13.65 1.35 -11.83
CA PHE A 629 -14.87 2.05 -11.48
C PHE A 629 -15.31 1.79 -10.03
N ILE A 630 -15.01 0.61 -9.45
CA ILE A 630 -15.19 0.38 -8.00
C ILE A 630 -14.41 1.43 -7.21
N GLY A 631 -13.10 1.62 -7.51
CA GLY A 631 -12.28 2.61 -6.82
C GLY A 631 -12.80 4.04 -6.98
N THR A 632 -13.24 4.39 -8.18
CA THR A 632 -13.87 5.68 -8.49
C THR A 632 -15.17 5.88 -7.70
N SER A 633 -16.02 4.86 -7.65
CA SER A 633 -17.28 4.91 -6.88
C SER A 633 -17.04 5.00 -5.37
N LEU A 634 -16.02 4.30 -4.85
CA LEU A 634 -15.59 4.43 -3.46
C LEU A 634 -15.12 5.85 -3.14
N TYR A 635 -14.37 6.48 -4.06
CA TYR A 635 -13.96 7.86 -3.90
C TYR A 635 -15.16 8.80 -3.81
N ALA A 636 -16.12 8.67 -4.71
CA ALA A 636 -17.35 9.47 -4.70
C ALA A 636 -18.15 9.22 -3.41
N TYR A 637 -18.30 7.96 -3.01
CA TYR A 637 -19.01 7.59 -1.78
C TYR A 637 -18.38 8.24 -0.53
N TYR A 638 -17.07 8.08 -0.34
CA TYR A 638 -16.39 8.64 0.82
C TYR A 638 -16.14 10.16 0.74
N LYS A 639 -16.32 10.77 -0.43
CA LYS A 639 -16.38 12.22 -0.58
C LYS A 639 -17.71 12.77 -0.02
N VAL A 640 -18.82 12.04 -0.22
CA VAL A 640 -20.16 12.41 0.24
C VAL A 640 -20.38 11.97 1.70
N TYR A 641 -19.87 10.81 2.10
CA TYR A 641 -20.02 10.23 3.43
C TYR A 641 -18.66 10.00 4.12
N PRO A 642 -17.89 11.07 4.41
CA PRO A 642 -16.57 10.94 5.01
C PRO A 642 -16.60 10.35 6.44
N GLU A 643 -17.74 10.45 7.15
CA GLU A 643 -17.95 9.87 8.48
C GLU A 643 -17.89 8.34 8.50
N ASN A 644 -18.10 7.68 7.34
CA ASN A 644 -17.98 6.22 7.20
C ASN A 644 -16.53 5.73 7.01
N LEU A 645 -15.56 6.66 6.87
CA LEU A 645 -14.15 6.33 6.86
C LEU A 645 -13.61 6.17 8.28
N THR A 646 -12.82 5.13 8.49
CA THR A 646 -12.12 4.89 9.77
C THR A 646 -10.66 5.35 9.70
N ILE A 647 -10.19 5.93 10.80
CA ILE A 647 -8.78 6.27 10.99
C ILE A 647 -7.90 5.04 11.24
N SER A 648 -8.51 3.87 11.44
CA SER A 648 -7.80 2.62 11.79
C SER A 648 -7.40 1.79 10.57
N ILE A 649 -7.65 2.23 9.32
CA ILE A 649 -7.21 1.52 8.11
C ILE A 649 -5.68 1.54 8.07
N PRO A 650 -4.99 0.37 8.15
CA PRO A 650 -3.54 0.33 8.29
C PRO A 650 -2.80 0.67 6.98
N ASN A 651 -3.40 0.35 5.83
CA ASN A 651 -2.88 0.66 4.50
C ASN A 651 -4.02 0.91 3.51
N GLY A 652 -3.71 1.58 2.39
CA GLY A 652 -4.71 1.94 1.37
C GLY A 652 -5.42 0.75 0.74
N ASP A 653 -4.79 -0.43 0.66
CA ASP A 653 -5.36 -1.61 0.02
C ASP A 653 -6.58 -2.20 0.80
N ALA A 654 -6.76 -1.79 2.06
CA ALA A 654 -7.88 -2.22 2.88
C ALA A 654 -9.18 -1.42 2.68
N ILE A 655 -9.19 -0.35 1.85
CA ILE A 655 -10.37 0.52 1.68
C ILE A 655 -11.58 -0.21 1.11
N PHE A 656 -11.41 -1.04 0.08
CA PHE A 656 -12.51 -1.78 -0.52
C PHE A 656 -13.02 -2.91 0.38
N PRO A 657 -12.19 -3.75 1.00
CA PRO A 657 -12.59 -4.66 2.07
C PRO A 657 -13.34 -3.97 3.22
N TRP A 658 -12.88 -2.81 3.67
CA TRP A 658 -13.58 -2.02 4.68
C TRP A 658 -15.00 -1.67 4.25
N TYR A 659 -15.18 -1.16 3.03
CA TYR A 659 -16.50 -0.87 2.48
C TYR A 659 -17.39 -2.10 2.42
N ILE A 660 -16.88 -3.23 1.88
CA ILE A 660 -17.61 -4.50 1.80
C ILE A 660 -18.19 -4.87 3.17
N PHE A 661 -17.37 -4.76 4.20
CA PHE A 661 -17.72 -5.24 5.52
C PHE A 661 -18.65 -4.32 6.30
N THR A 662 -18.47 -3.00 6.17
CA THR A 662 -19.23 -2.02 6.95
C THR A 662 -20.53 -1.61 6.31
N GLN A 663 -20.58 -1.57 4.97
CA GLN A 663 -21.71 -0.97 4.24
C GLN A 663 -22.60 -2.00 3.52
N LEU A 664 -22.09 -3.21 3.23
CA LEU A 664 -22.89 -4.17 2.47
C LEU A 664 -23.82 -5.03 3.35
N PRO A 665 -24.95 -5.53 2.78
CA PRO A 665 -25.88 -6.40 3.50
C PRO A 665 -25.26 -7.73 3.93
N ILE A 666 -25.79 -8.29 5.01
CA ILE A 666 -25.44 -9.63 5.51
C ILE A 666 -25.69 -10.67 4.41
N GLY A 667 -24.80 -11.63 4.26
CA GLY A 667 -24.80 -12.63 3.19
C GLY A 667 -24.02 -12.19 1.95
N VAL A 668 -24.20 -10.95 1.48
CA VAL A 668 -23.40 -10.37 0.39
C VAL A 668 -21.94 -10.16 0.84
N VAL A 669 -21.74 -9.75 2.07
CA VAL A 669 -20.40 -9.68 2.70
C VAL A 669 -19.69 -11.03 2.61
N GLY A 670 -20.36 -12.12 3.03
CA GLY A 670 -19.81 -13.48 2.93
C GLY A 670 -19.47 -13.90 1.51
N LEU A 671 -20.32 -13.55 0.53
CA LEU A 671 -20.11 -13.85 -0.89
C LEU A 671 -18.90 -13.09 -1.45
N LEU A 672 -18.76 -11.80 -1.16
CA LEU A 672 -17.63 -10.99 -1.64
C LEU A 672 -16.32 -11.37 -0.97
N ILE A 673 -16.32 -11.70 0.31
CA ILE A 673 -15.15 -12.28 0.99
C ILE A 673 -14.77 -13.62 0.33
N SER A 674 -15.75 -14.47 0.03
CA SER A 674 -15.50 -15.70 -0.74
C SER A 674 -14.91 -15.40 -2.13
N GLY A 675 -15.34 -14.31 -2.77
CA GLY A 675 -14.76 -13.80 -4.02
C GLY A 675 -13.29 -13.39 -3.90
N ILE A 676 -12.93 -12.70 -2.80
CA ILE A 676 -11.53 -12.35 -2.48
C ILE A 676 -10.69 -13.62 -2.31
N PHE A 677 -11.21 -14.59 -1.54
CA PHE A 677 -10.54 -15.88 -1.37
C PHE A 677 -10.44 -16.66 -2.69
N ALA A 678 -11.49 -16.62 -3.51
CA ALA A 678 -11.50 -17.19 -4.83
C ALA A 678 -10.37 -16.68 -5.70
N ALA A 679 -10.21 -15.36 -5.76
CA ALA A 679 -9.14 -14.71 -6.53
C ALA A 679 -7.73 -15.10 -6.03
N ALA A 680 -7.55 -15.16 -4.71
CA ALA A 680 -6.29 -15.60 -4.12
C ALA A 680 -6.01 -17.07 -4.43
N MET A 681 -6.98 -17.94 -4.19
CA MET A 681 -6.83 -19.38 -4.30
C MET A 681 -6.63 -19.85 -5.77
N SER A 682 -7.25 -19.19 -6.76
CA SER A 682 -7.00 -19.43 -8.19
C SER A 682 -5.54 -19.18 -8.55
N THR A 683 -5.01 -18.03 -8.11
CA THR A 683 -3.60 -17.70 -8.36
C THR A 683 -2.65 -18.64 -7.62
N LEU A 684 -2.95 -18.99 -6.36
CA LEU A 684 -2.13 -19.90 -5.55
C LEU A 684 -2.06 -21.30 -6.15
N SER A 685 -3.21 -21.89 -6.47
CA SER A 685 -3.29 -23.23 -7.02
C SER A 685 -2.58 -23.34 -8.36
N GLY A 686 -2.77 -22.33 -9.23
CA GLY A 686 -2.09 -22.24 -10.50
C GLY A 686 -0.58 -22.09 -10.37
N SER A 687 -0.13 -21.24 -9.46
CA SER A 687 1.29 -20.99 -9.18
C SER A 687 1.96 -22.24 -8.58
N MET A 688 1.33 -22.89 -7.59
CA MET A 688 1.85 -24.12 -7.00
C MET A 688 1.94 -25.25 -8.03
N ASN A 689 0.89 -25.45 -8.85
CA ASN A 689 0.90 -26.51 -9.87
C ASN A 689 1.96 -26.25 -10.94
N SER A 690 2.10 -25.02 -11.44
CA SER A 690 3.11 -24.68 -12.47
C SER A 690 4.54 -24.73 -11.94
N ALA A 691 4.76 -24.29 -10.71
CA ALA A 691 6.08 -24.38 -10.06
C ALA A 691 6.47 -25.86 -9.79
N ALA A 692 5.51 -26.69 -9.35
CA ALA A 692 5.72 -28.12 -9.20
C ALA A 692 5.97 -28.81 -10.57
N THR A 693 5.26 -28.39 -11.64
CA THR A 693 5.52 -28.87 -13.00
C THR A 693 6.95 -28.58 -13.42
N ALA A 694 7.40 -27.33 -13.25
CA ALA A 694 8.77 -26.93 -13.59
C ALA A 694 9.80 -27.73 -12.76
N TYR A 695 9.60 -27.90 -11.46
CA TYR A 695 10.49 -28.70 -10.63
C TYR A 695 10.55 -30.16 -11.06
N ILE A 696 9.41 -30.82 -11.27
CA ILE A 696 9.37 -32.24 -11.62
C ILE A 696 9.96 -32.48 -13.02
N VAL A 697 9.53 -31.70 -14.03
CA VAL A 697 9.92 -31.94 -15.43
C VAL A 697 11.35 -31.47 -15.73
N ASP A 698 11.76 -30.32 -15.18
CA ASP A 698 13.03 -29.71 -15.53
C ASP A 698 14.20 -30.13 -14.63
N ILE A 699 13.90 -30.60 -13.39
CA ILE A 699 14.93 -30.93 -12.41
C ILE A 699 14.81 -32.38 -11.96
N TYR A 700 13.69 -32.80 -11.37
CA TYR A 700 13.55 -34.11 -10.72
C TYR A 700 13.66 -35.28 -11.71
N SER A 701 12.80 -35.34 -12.72
CA SER A 701 12.82 -36.43 -13.71
C SER A 701 14.06 -36.43 -14.56
N ARG A 702 14.75 -35.28 -14.70
CA ARG A 702 15.95 -35.17 -15.52
C ARG A 702 17.22 -35.61 -14.79
N PHE A 703 17.40 -35.22 -13.53
CA PHE A 703 18.65 -35.38 -12.79
C PHE A 703 18.60 -36.35 -11.63
N LEU A 704 17.45 -36.50 -11.00
CA LEU A 704 17.31 -37.27 -9.76
C LEU A 704 16.66 -38.63 -9.95
N HIS A 705 15.79 -38.80 -10.95
CA HIS A 705 15.05 -40.07 -11.10
C HIS A 705 14.77 -40.40 -12.57
N LYS A 706 15.39 -41.45 -13.08
CA LYS A 706 15.17 -41.99 -14.45
C LYS A 706 14.34 -43.27 -14.36
N GLY A 707 13.02 -43.20 -14.65
CA GLY A 707 12.34 -44.37 -15.17
C GLY A 707 11.28 -45.08 -14.32
N ASP A 708 10.66 -44.45 -13.27
CA ASP A 708 9.52 -45.08 -12.58
C ASP A 708 8.29 -44.14 -12.52
N TYR A 709 7.33 -44.32 -13.41
CA TYR A 709 6.14 -43.47 -13.55
C TYR A 709 5.22 -43.44 -12.31
N GLY A 710 5.24 -44.47 -11.46
CA GLY A 710 4.41 -44.55 -10.25
C GLY A 710 4.88 -43.58 -9.16
N ASN A 711 6.17 -43.33 -9.09
CA ASN A 711 6.78 -42.45 -8.11
C ASN A 711 6.71 -40.97 -8.52
N GLU A 712 6.62 -40.62 -9.83
CA GLU A 712 6.56 -39.25 -10.32
C GLU A 712 5.29 -38.51 -9.88
N LEU A 713 4.12 -39.16 -9.89
CA LEU A 713 2.87 -38.53 -9.43
C LEU A 713 2.92 -38.22 -7.93
N ARG A 714 3.50 -39.15 -7.13
CA ARG A 714 3.70 -38.89 -5.69
C ARG A 714 4.71 -37.76 -5.47
N ALA A 715 5.81 -37.74 -6.21
CA ALA A 715 6.80 -36.66 -6.17
C ALA A 715 6.17 -35.30 -6.55
N ALA A 716 5.29 -35.25 -7.57
CA ALA A 716 4.58 -34.07 -7.99
C ALA A 716 3.68 -33.51 -6.87
N ARG A 717 2.93 -34.37 -6.19
CA ARG A 717 2.10 -33.98 -5.04
C ARG A 717 2.94 -33.45 -3.85
N ILE A 718 4.05 -34.12 -3.55
CA ILE A 718 4.98 -33.69 -2.49
C ILE A 718 5.60 -32.32 -2.86
N ALA A 719 6.07 -32.17 -4.10
CA ALA A 719 6.63 -30.90 -4.58
C ALA A 719 5.61 -29.76 -4.48
N THR A 720 4.36 -29.99 -4.86
CA THR A 720 3.26 -29.00 -4.72
C THR A 720 3.07 -28.60 -3.26
N CYS A 721 3.08 -29.57 -2.34
CA CYS A 721 2.96 -29.32 -0.90
C CYS A 721 4.15 -28.52 -0.35
N VAL A 722 5.37 -28.91 -0.68
CA VAL A 722 6.60 -28.25 -0.21
C VAL A 722 6.67 -26.81 -0.70
N ILE A 723 6.41 -26.58 -1.99
CA ILE A 723 6.38 -25.23 -2.58
C ILE A 723 5.30 -24.39 -1.91
N GLY A 724 4.12 -24.96 -1.63
CA GLY A 724 3.06 -24.30 -0.89
C GLY A 724 3.48 -23.89 0.52
N ILE A 725 4.14 -24.76 1.27
CA ILE A 725 4.65 -24.48 2.64
C ILE A 725 5.71 -23.38 2.61
N ILE A 726 6.65 -23.41 1.66
CA ILE A 726 7.67 -22.37 1.52
C ILE A 726 7.00 -21.02 1.23
N SER A 727 5.99 -21.00 0.35
CA SER A 727 5.26 -19.76 0.03
C SER A 727 4.46 -19.23 1.20
N LEU A 728 3.87 -20.13 2.01
CA LEU A 728 3.18 -19.78 3.25
C LEU A 728 4.15 -19.15 4.26
N SER A 729 5.34 -19.73 4.42
CA SER A 729 6.39 -19.19 5.28
C SER A 729 6.85 -17.80 4.80
N PHE A 730 6.94 -17.60 3.49
CA PHE A 730 7.26 -16.30 2.92
C PHE A 730 6.14 -15.27 3.15
N ALA A 731 4.88 -15.68 3.09
CA ALA A 731 3.74 -14.81 3.43
C ALA A 731 3.78 -14.38 4.92
N PHE A 732 4.15 -15.28 5.83
CA PHE A 732 4.37 -14.95 7.23
C PHE A 732 5.50 -13.93 7.41
N LEU A 733 6.59 -14.09 6.70
CA LEU A 733 7.70 -13.13 6.70
C LEU A 733 7.24 -11.76 6.19
N MET A 734 6.48 -11.70 5.08
CA MET A 734 5.94 -10.45 4.54
C MET A 734 5.00 -9.74 5.53
N ALA A 735 4.27 -10.49 6.36
CA ALA A 735 3.38 -9.91 7.37
C ALA A 735 4.14 -9.12 8.47
N THR A 736 5.46 -9.32 8.60
CA THR A 736 6.32 -8.53 9.50
C THR A 736 6.88 -7.25 8.84
N TRP A 737 6.67 -7.05 7.54
CA TRP A 737 7.16 -5.89 6.79
C TRP A 737 6.14 -4.78 6.75
N ASN A 738 6.62 -3.53 6.80
CA ASN A 738 5.75 -2.36 6.60
C ASN A 738 5.63 -2.04 5.10
N ILE A 739 4.63 -2.64 4.44
CA ILE A 739 4.42 -2.50 3.00
C ILE A 739 3.33 -1.45 2.75
N ALA A 740 3.70 -0.36 2.11
CA ALA A 740 2.77 0.75 1.80
C ALA A 740 1.80 0.43 0.66
N SER A 741 2.26 -0.26 -0.40
CA SER A 741 1.47 -0.66 -1.57
C SER A 741 1.90 -2.04 -2.06
N LEU A 742 1.02 -3.01 -1.93
CA LEU A 742 1.26 -4.37 -2.42
C LEU A 742 1.29 -4.46 -3.95
N TRP A 743 0.56 -3.57 -4.63
CA TRP A 743 0.62 -3.43 -6.09
C TRP A 743 2.03 -3.07 -6.56
N ASP A 744 2.64 -2.08 -5.94
CA ASP A 744 3.95 -1.59 -6.34
C ASP A 744 5.06 -2.62 -6.02
N GLU A 745 5.00 -3.28 -4.84
CA GLU A 745 5.95 -4.35 -4.51
C GLU A 745 5.80 -5.58 -5.41
N PHE A 746 4.58 -5.96 -5.76
CA PHE A 746 4.34 -7.04 -6.72
C PHE A 746 4.95 -6.74 -8.09
N ASN A 747 4.70 -5.54 -8.65
CA ASN A 747 5.26 -5.16 -9.95
C ASN A 747 6.79 -5.05 -9.94
N LYS A 748 7.38 -4.66 -8.82
CA LYS A 748 8.83 -4.62 -8.62
C LYS A 748 9.44 -6.03 -8.66
N ILE A 749 8.89 -6.98 -7.90
CA ILE A 749 9.32 -8.38 -7.91
C ILE A 749 9.16 -8.99 -9.31
N LEU A 750 8.00 -8.77 -9.94
CA LEU A 750 7.71 -9.24 -11.29
C LEU A 750 8.72 -8.69 -12.29
N GLY A 751 9.00 -7.39 -12.24
CA GLY A 751 9.94 -6.73 -13.14
C GLY A 751 11.37 -7.29 -13.02
N LEU A 752 11.87 -7.44 -11.80
CA LEU A 752 13.24 -7.86 -11.54
C LEU A 752 13.56 -9.31 -11.97
N ILE A 753 12.57 -10.20 -11.96
CA ILE A 753 12.78 -11.63 -12.29
C ILE A 753 12.37 -11.93 -13.72
N LEU A 754 11.16 -11.56 -14.13
CA LEU A 754 10.61 -11.96 -15.42
C LEU A 754 11.20 -11.19 -16.61
N GLY A 755 11.68 -9.97 -16.42
CA GLY A 755 12.23 -9.17 -17.52
C GLY A 755 13.36 -9.89 -18.26
N SER A 756 14.35 -10.39 -17.53
CA SER A 756 15.50 -11.14 -18.10
C SER A 756 15.06 -12.40 -18.82
N MET A 757 14.06 -13.14 -18.27
CA MET A 757 13.52 -14.34 -18.87
C MET A 757 12.84 -14.05 -20.22
N GLY A 758 12.03 -12.98 -20.29
CA GLY A 758 11.39 -12.57 -21.54
C GLY A 758 12.40 -12.26 -22.65
N GLY A 759 13.44 -11.51 -22.31
CA GLY A 759 14.54 -11.17 -23.24
C GLY A 759 15.27 -12.40 -23.74
N LEU A 760 15.53 -13.39 -22.86
CA LEU A 760 16.19 -14.65 -23.21
C LEU A 760 15.35 -15.49 -24.19
N PHE A 761 14.04 -15.65 -23.95
CA PHE A 761 13.17 -16.38 -24.85
C PHE A 761 13.14 -15.75 -26.24
N MET A 762 13.01 -14.42 -26.29
CA MET A 762 13.02 -13.70 -27.56
C MET A 762 14.37 -13.78 -28.26
N LEU A 763 15.47 -13.76 -27.52
CA LEU A 763 16.82 -13.98 -28.06
C LEU A 763 16.90 -15.35 -28.77
N GLY A 764 16.42 -16.41 -28.13
CA GLY A 764 16.38 -17.76 -28.70
C GLY A 764 15.47 -17.88 -29.90
N MET A 765 14.27 -17.27 -29.86
CA MET A 765 13.24 -17.38 -30.90
C MET A 765 13.55 -16.55 -32.16
N LEU A 766 14.04 -15.33 -32.01
CA LEU A 766 14.22 -14.38 -33.11
C LEU A 766 15.60 -14.44 -33.75
N THR A 767 16.60 -15.01 -33.07
CA THR A 767 17.97 -15.00 -33.57
C THR A 767 18.51 -16.42 -33.83
N LYS A 768 19.18 -16.63 -34.96
CA LYS A 768 19.82 -17.91 -35.28
C LYS A 768 21.25 -17.97 -34.74
N ARG A 769 21.88 -16.82 -34.49
CA ARG A 769 23.29 -16.72 -34.07
C ARG A 769 23.48 -16.73 -32.56
N ALA A 770 22.41 -16.60 -31.77
CA ALA A 770 22.53 -16.66 -30.33
C ALA A 770 23.07 -18.02 -29.89
N ASN A 771 24.01 -18.00 -28.94
CA ASN A 771 24.63 -19.17 -28.35
C ASN A 771 24.51 -19.19 -26.82
N SER A 772 24.87 -20.30 -26.20
CA SER A 772 24.74 -20.52 -24.76
C SER A 772 25.56 -19.52 -23.93
N SER A 773 26.77 -19.18 -24.38
CA SER A 773 27.63 -18.23 -23.68
C SER A 773 27.07 -16.82 -23.72
N GLY A 774 26.57 -16.38 -24.88
CA GLY A 774 25.91 -15.09 -25.02
C GLY A 774 24.61 -14.98 -24.21
N ALA A 775 23.82 -16.07 -24.13
CA ALA A 775 22.62 -16.15 -23.34
C ALA A 775 22.92 -15.98 -21.84
N ILE A 776 23.94 -16.61 -21.29
CA ILE A 776 24.36 -16.49 -19.88
C ILE A 776 24.81 -15.06 -19.57
N ILE A 777 25.65 -14.48 -20.43
CA ILE A 777 26.13 -13.09 -20.29
C ILE A 777 24.92 -12.12 -20.32
N GLY A 778 23.98 -12.35 -21.24
CA GLY A 778 22.74 -11.56 -21.34
C GLY A 778 21.93 -11.58 -20.04
N ILE A 779 21.74 -12.76 -19.42
CA ILE A 779 21.02 -12.90 -18.14
C ILE A 779 21.76 -12.14 -17.03
N VAL A 780 23.07 -12.37 -16.85
CA VAL A 780 23.87 -11.78 -15.77
C VAL A 780 23.87 -10.25 -15.88
N VAL A 781 24.16 -9.72 -17.06
CA VAL A 781 24.19 -8.26 -17.28
C VAL A 781 22.78 -7.66 -17.11
N SER A 782 21.75 -8.35 -17.57
CA SER A 782 20.36 -7.89 -17.37
C SER A 782 20.00 -7.77 -15.89
N ILE A 783 20.37 -8.73 -15.04
CA ILE A 783 20.15 -8.65 -13.59
C ILE A 783 20.90 -7.45 -13.00
N ILE A 784 22.16 -7.24 -13.38
CA ILE A 784 22.94 -6.08 -12.90
C ILE A 784 22.29 -4.76 -13.32
N VAL A 785 21.86 -4.64 -14.59
CA VAL A 785 21.18 -3.44 -15.10
C VAL A 785 19.88 -3.19 -14.32
N GLN A 786 19.09 -4.23 -14.06
CA GLN A 786 17.83 -4.08 -13.33
C GLN A 786 18.08 -3.65 -11.87
N LEU A 787 19.07 -4.24 -11.18
CA LEU A 787 19.43 -3.83 -9.82
C LEU A 787 19.92 -2.37 -9.79
N PHE A 788 20.70 -1.96 -10.80
CA PHE A 788 21.14 -0.59 -10.94
C PHE A 788 19.98 0.37 -11.18
N VAL A 789 19.09 0.06 -12.12
CA VAL A 789 17.88 0.85 -12.42
C VAL A 789 16.98 0.98 -11.19
N ALA A 790 16.80 -0.12 -10.43
CA ALA A 790 16.00 -0.12 -9.22
C ALA A 790 16.64 0.72 -8.09
N LYS A 791 17.96 0.59 -7.89
CA LYS A 791 18.70 1.33 -6.84
C LYS A 791 18.68 2.84 -7.08
N PHE A 792 18.87 3.26 -8.32
CA PHE A 792 18.94 4.69 -8.69
C PHE A 792 17.62 5.27 -9.17
N GLN A 793 16.53 4.47 -9.17
CA GLN A 793 15.20 4.89 -9.62
C GLN A 793 15.21 5.65 -10.96
N MET A 794 15.98 5.12 -11.94
CA MET A 794 16.19 5.79 -13.21
C MET A 794 14.91 5.87 -14.06
N PHE A 795 14.03 4.87 -13.91
CA PHE A 795 12.75 4.74 -14.59
C PHE A 795 11.64 4.41 -13.60
N HIS A 796 10.41 4.65 -14.01
CA HIS A 796 9.24 4.20 -13.24
C HIS A 796 9.26 2.67 -13.05
N LEU A 797 8.83 2.19 -11.87
CA LEU A 797 8.89 0.76 -11.49
C LEU A 797 8.29 -0.21 -12.51
N LEU A 798 7.24 0.18 -13.22
CA LEU A 798 6.60 -0.63 -14.26
C LEU A 798 7.55 -0.95 -15.43
N LEU A 799 8.55 -0.12 -15.70
CA LEU A 799 9.53 -0.31 -16.78
C LEU A 799 10.69 -1.27 -16.42
N TYR A 800 10.73 -1.79 -15.19
CA TYR A 800 11.79 -2.74 -14.79
C TYR A 800 11.76 -4.00 -15.65
N THR A 801 10.58 -4.52 -15.98
CA THR A 801 10.44 -5.64 -16.91
C THR A 801 10.99 -5.31 -18.30
N ALA A 802 10.70 -4.11 -18.82
CA ALA A 802 11.19 -3.67 -20.13
C ALA A 802 12.72 -3.51 -20.14
N SER A 803 13.30 -2.93 -19.09
CA SER A 803 14.75 -2.75 -18.97
C SER A 803 15.48 -4.09 -18.93
N GLY A 804 14.97 -5.06 -18.18
CA GLY A 804 15.51 -6.41 -18.12
C GLY A 804 15.40 -7.17 -19.44
N PHE A 805 14.23 -7.08 -20.08
CA PHE A 805 13.97 -7.70 -21.38
C PHE A 805 14.94 -7.17 -22.46
N ILE A 806 15.01 -5.85 -22.59
CA ILE A 806 15.83 -5.19 -23.61
C ILE A 806 17.32 -5.47 -23.38
N SER A 807 17.81 -5.31 -22.14
CA SER A 807 19.21 -5.55 -21.81
C SER A 807 19.62 -7.01 -22.03
N CYS A 808 18.79 -7.99 -21.62
CA CYS A 808 19.04 -9.40 -21.85
C CYS A 808 19.12 -9.74 -23.34
N PHE A 809 18.17 -9.25 -24.14
CA PHE A 809 18.13 -9.50 -25.58
C PHE A 809 19.33 -8.91 -26.31
N PHE A 810 19.60 -7.61 -26.16
CA PHE A 810 20.66 -6.94 -26.90
C PHE A 810 22.06 -7.36 -26.45
N VAL A 811 22.31 -7.42 -25.14
CA VAL A 811 23.61 -7.85 -24.62
C VAL A 811 23.87 -9.32 -24.94
N GLY A 812 22.84 -10.18 -24.79
CA GLY A 812 22.96 -11.60 -25.16
C GLY A 812 23.26 -11.80 -26.64
N TYR A 813 22.62 -11.04 -27.53
CA TYR A 813 22.89 -11.09 -28.96
C TYR A 813 24.29 -10.60 -29.29
N LEU A 814 24.68 -9.42 -28.78
CA LEU A 814 26.04 -8.88 -29.03
C LEU A 814 27.14 -9.82 -28.50
N ALA A 815 26.97 -10.33 -27.28
CA ALA A 815 27.92 -11.30 -26.72
C ALA A 815 28.03 -12.57 -27.59
N SER A 816 26.91 -13.04 -28.14
CA SER A 816 26.91 -14.21 -29.04
C SER A 816 27.69 -14.00 -30.32
N LEU A 817 27.95 -12.77 -30.75
CA LEU A 817 28.76 -12.48 -31.92
C LEU A 817 30.26 -12.68 -31.65
N PHE A 818 30.72 -12.55 -30.41
CA PHE A 818 32.12 -12.69 -30.02
C PHE A 818 32.49 -14.12 -29.64
N PHE A 819 31.54 -14.93 -29.18
CA PHE A 819 31.76 -16.32 -28.77
C PHE A 819 31.29 -17.27 -29.88
N LYS A 820 32.22 -17.95 -30.58
CA LYS A 820 31.85 -19.04 -31.48
C LYS A 820 31.47 -20.27 -30.64
N GLU A 821 30.34 -20.89 -30.90
CA GLU A 821 30.04 -22.22 -30.38
C GLU A 821 31.08 -23.20 -30.96
N LYS A 822 31.69 -24.00 -30.09
CA LYS A 822 32.34 -25.24 -30.53
C LYS A 822 31.19 -26.14 -30.96
N GLU A 823 31.09 -26.50 -32.24
CA GLU A 823 30.21 -27.56 -32.71
C GLU A 823 30.53 -28.82 -31.87
N VAL A 824 29.57 -29.23 -31.02
CA VAL A 824 29.57 -30.51 -30.29
C VAL A 824 28.82 -31.52 -31.12
#